data_9b40a195994c038642d7a9a72bc2e88f
#
_entry.id   9b40a195994c038642d7a9a72bc2e88f
#
_cell.length_a   1.000
_cell.length_b   1.000
_cell.length_c   1.000
_cell.angle_alpha   90.00
_cell.angle_beta   90.00
_cell.angle_gamma   90.00
#
_symmetry.space_group_name_H-M   'P 1'
#
loop_
_entity.id
_entity.type
_entity.pdbx_description
1 polymer ?
#
loop_
_entity_poly.entity_id
_entity_poly.type
_entity_poly.pdbx_seq_one_letter_code
_entity_poly.pdbx_strand_id
1 'polypeptide(L)'
;MFLMLWKGRFGPTKPINVGMKGFNFSIGEGLELSNSVFIPFSNYSHFIENGANATPNDAQKINPPGEVSGRFYPGKKSWFSFDVKTGNDYVVEVVSNRLYSPTDPILSVDKVITDNEGKETITSLGKADDQALNIGGRRYPTNHRDPSLKFKADSDFVARVSIKDNFSTNLPFRLIVRNPKPDYELFVSVPIPDGDNNKGKKIIKGGLAVRSGQVGRLEIFALRKDGHDAQIDVSIKGLPDFFEVRPASIAKGQNSCTLSFYNKQHGSEWVGNVEVMGNSEINGEKITKNAESVAVNWSVNDADKERVVSRTSSVMTIASIKEKIPLSVIPVEDKVWESSLGATLEIPVKFESTGEIKDKVTILPIDFPGMGKAPQIQVDKGKTKDAHKLVIPLLNNKDNNKYNEGIHQFVIKATTKLGYRRDLHLLNEAEEIAKKNKEALEANRKSIEPLKKAVEEAKKILEQSKASSQETEEQKNKVIEQAAKSLKLSEDMLKEANSKLKESEALNNKSAEDVKKASERSKPKDIQFVSYSKPVKVKINSTPIKVEFSSADNTEKGSKGMIQLKVQRLFGFADAVSFSPIFPEGLKGIKVTDTVCAKDQSNVEIPFEIEDQALVGSVNFDLSCKIKFNGIELAEKVPVSFEVIENKQVQAENNNQIDQEDPQN
;
A
#
# COMPACT_ATOMS: atom_id res chain seq x y z
N MET A 1 -16.18 -0.43 42.09
CA MET A 1 -15.68 -1.08 40.86
C MET A 1 -15.80 -2.58 41.09
N PHE A 2 -16.91 -3.22 40.64
CA PHE A 2 -17.13 -4.66 40.78
C PHE A 2 -16.52 -5.40 39.62
N LEU A 3 -15.36 -6.02 39.81
CA LEU A 3 -14.82 -7.02 38.91
C LEU A 3 -15.57 -8.34 39.16
N MET A 4 -16.54 -8.66 38.35
CA MET A 4 -17.10 -10.01 38.31
C MET A 4 -16.11 -10.93 37.59
N LEU A 5 -15.54 -11.89 38.30
CA LEU A 5 -14.83 -13.05 37.76
C LEU A 5 -15.78 -13.85 36.89
N TRP A 6 -15.66 -13.73 35.58
CA TRP A 6 -16.43 -14.53 34.63
C TRP A 6 -15.70 -15.86 34.34
N LYS A 7 -16.22 -16.97 34.81
CA LYS A 7 -15.82 -18.30 34.39
C LYS A 7 -16.55 -18.67 33.09
N GLY A 8 -16.09 -18.17 31.98
CA GLY A 8 -16.57 -18.55 30.66
C GLY A 8 -15.40 -18.90 29.75
N ARG A 9 -15.50 -20.03 29.00
CA ARG A 9 -14.58 -20.34 27.91
C ARG A 9 -14.80 -19.26 26.83
N PHE A 10 -13.88 -18.32 26.74
CA PHE A 10 -13.82 -17.44 25.59
C PHE A 10 -13.23 -18.22 24.41
N GLY A 11 -14.08 -18.59 23.48
CA GLY A 11 -13.63 -18.99 22.17
C GLY A 11 -12.84 -17.83 21.50
N PRO A 12 -11.97 -18.08 20.53
CA PRO A 12 -11.12 -17.08 19.89
C PRO A 12 -11.89 -16.16 18.93
N THR A 13 -13.04 -15.67 19.37
CA THR A 13 -13.92 -14.85 18.56
C THR A 13 -13.77 -13.41 18.99
N LYS A 14 -12.72 -12.71 18.51
CA LYS A 14 -12.67 -11.31 18.88
C LYS A 14 -12.72 -10.42 17.68
N PRO A 15 -13.78 -9.59 17.63
CA PRO A 15 -13.65 -8.37 16.91
C PRO A 15 -12.49 -7.63 17.54
N ILE A 16 -11.73 -7.12 16.74
CA ILE A 16 -10.68 -6.18 17.01
C ILE A 16 -11.38 -4.93 17.52
N ASN A 17 -10.72 -4.17 18.38
CA ASN A 17 -11.23 -2.89 18.89
C ASN A 17 -11.22 -1.82 17.78
N VAL A 18 -11.84 -2.13 16.67
CA VAL A 18 -11.84 -1.31 15.45
C VAL A 18 -12.40 0.06 15.76
N GLY A 19 -11.62 1.07 15.45
CA GLY A 19 -12.04 2.45 15.67
C GLY A 19 -12.00 2.93 17.11
N MET A 20 -11.41 2.15 18.03
CA MET A 20 -11.36 2.49 19.44
C MET A 20 -9.93 2.60 19.95
N LYS A 21 -9.65 3.62 20.74
CA LYS A 21 -8.41 3.78 21.48
C LYS A 21 -8.64 3.40 22.94
N GLY A 22 -7.68 2.72 23.54
CA GLY A 22 -7.77 2.24 24.89
C GLY A 22 -6.53 1.44 25.28
N PHE A 23 -6.63 0.73 26.39
CA PHE A 23 -5.57 -0.18 26.84
C PHE A 23 -6.15 -1.47 27.40
N ASN A 24 -5.36 -2.52 27.34
CA ASN A 24 -5.70 -3.79 27.97
C ASN A 24 -5.26 -3.75 29.43
N PHE A 25 -6.15 -4.10 30.33
CA PHE A 25 -5.90 -4.14 31.76
C PHE A 25 -6.06 -5.56 32.28
N SER A 26 -5.12 -6.03 33.07
CA SER A 26 -5.15 -7.31 33.76
C SER A 26 -4.84 -7.12 35.25
N ILE A 27 -5.32 -7.99 36.11
CA ILE A 27 -5.04 -7.99 37.54
C ILE A 27 -4.19 -9.22 37.88
N GLY A 28 -3.22 -9.06 38.79
CA GLY A 28 -2.32 -10.13 39.22
C GLY A 28 -0.95 -10.03 38.59
N GLU A 29 -0.03 -10.91 38.95
CA GLU A 29 1.36 -10.96 38.48
C GLU A 29 1.72 -12.39 38.06
N GLY A 30 2.64 -12.52 37.13
CA GLY A 30 3.18 -13.80 36.66
C GLY A 30 2.11 -14.79 36.18
N LEU A 31 2.04 -15.97 36.78
CA LEU A 31 1.09 -17.05 36.42
C LEU A 31 -0.34 -16.82 36.95
N GLU A 32 -0.52 -15.88 37.87
CA GLU A 32 -1.82 -15.52 38.45
C GLU A 32 -2.47 -14.32 37.74
N LEU A 33 -1.95 -13.95 36.60
CA LEU A 33 -2.49 -12.85 35.81
C LEU A 33 -3.90 -13.16 35.30
N SER A 34 -4.86 -12.27 35.57
CA SER A 34 -6.23 -12.38 35.04
C SER A 34 -6.26 -12.24 33.51
N ASN A 35 -7.38 -12.67 32.91
CA ASN A 35 -7.65 -12.29 31.51
C ASN A 35 -7.68 -10.78 31.39
N SER A 36 -7.11 -10.30 30.27
CA SER A 36 -7.09 -8.89 29.93
C SER A 36 -8.47 -8.36 29.53
N VAL A 37 -8.86 -7.21 30.08
CA VAL A 37 -10.08 -6.47 29.72
C VAL A 37 -9.64 -5.19 28.99
N PHE A 38 -10.26 -4.93 27.83
CA PHE A 38 -10.01 -3.68 27.11
C PHE A 38 -10.80 -2.54 27.76
N ILE A 39 -10.08 -1.48 28.13
CA ILE A 39 -10.64 -0.24 28.67
C ILE A 39 -10.50 0.85 27.63
N PRO A 40 -11.58 1.25 26.95
CA PRO A 40 -11.52 2.31 25.95
C PRO A 40 -11.39 3.68 26.62
N PHE A 41 -10.61 4.58 26.00
CA PHE A 41 -10.55 5.97 26.41
C PHE A 41 -11.89 6.67 26.13
N SER A 42 -12.22 7.61 27.00
CA SER A 42 -13.33 8.54 26.82
C SER A 42 -12.80 9.90 26.41
N ASN A 43 -13.46 10.53 25.44
CA ASN A 43 -13.15 11.88 24.99
C ASN A 43 -14.28 12.87 25.35
N TYR A 44 -15.34 12.40 26.02
CA TYR A 44 -16.55 13.15 26.28
C TYR A 44 -16.94 13.06 27.76
N SER A 45 -17.87 13.93 28.18
CA SER A 45 -18.46 13.84 29.52
C SER A 45 -19.11 12.47 29.69
N HIS A 46 -18.71 11.77 30.74
CA HIS A 46 -19.09 10.39 30.96
C HIS A 46 -20.11 10.28 32.09
N PHE A 47 -21.19 9.54 31.84
CA PHE A 47 -22.28 9.27 32.79
C PHE A 47 -22.42 7.76 32.99
N ILE A 48 -23.07 7.39 34.05
CA ILE A 48 -23.47 6.00 34.31
C ILE A 48 -24.99 5.89 34.14
N GLU A 49 -25.45 4.82 33.53
CA GLU A 49 -26.87 4.50 33.44
C GLU A 49 -27.50 4.42 34.82
N ASN A 50 -28.61 5.13 35.04
CA ASN A 50 -29.26 5.22 36.33
C ASN A 50 -30.18 4.03 36.65
N GLY A 51 -30.44 3.16 35.64
CA GLY A 51 -31.30 1.98 35.78
C GLY A 51 -32.81 2.25 35.88
N ALA A 52 -33.22 3.50 35.87
CA ALA A 52 -34.63 3.93 35.91
C ALA A 52 -35.24 4.19 34.54
N ASN A 53 -34.45 4.07 33.47
CA ASN A 53 -34.75 4.45 32.09
C ASN A 53 -35.37 3.32 31.24
N ALA A 54 -36.32 2.58 31.84
CA ALA A 54 -36.93 1.41 31.19
C ALA A 54 -38.08 1.78 30.21
N THR A 55 -38.61 2.98 30.30
CA THR A 55 -39.72 3.46 29.44
C THR A 55 -39.34 4.78 28.69
N PRO A 56 -40.01 5.10 27.62
CA PRO A 56 -39.75 6.36 26.88
C PRO A 56 -39.89 7.61 27.73
N ASN A 57 -40.82 7.61 28.74
CA ASN A 57 -41.05 8.75 29.60
C ASN A 57 -39.97 8.89 30.68
N ASP A 58 -39.27 7.85 31.01
CA ASP A 58 -38.20 7.82 32.00
C ASP A 58 -36.81 7.91 31.31
N ALA A 59 -36.74 8.33 30.05
CA ALA A 59 -35.51 8.42 29.30
C ALA A 59 -34.46 9.26 30.02
N GLN A 60 -33.29 8.69 30.28
CA GLN A 60 -32.16 9.37 30.92
C GLN A 60 -31.60 10.44 29.98
N LYS A 61 -31.54 11.69 30.45
CA LYS A 61 -31.02 12.80 29.66
C LYS A 61 -29.50 12.76 29.54
N ILE A 62 -28.99 12.97 28.32
CA ILE A 62 -27.57 13.08 27.98
C ILE A 62 -27.34 14.51 27.46
N ASN A 63 -26.21 15.09 27.78
CA ASN A 63 -25.77 16.37 27.19
C ASN A 63 -24.71 16.13 26.14
N PRO A 64 -25.01 16.27 24.82
CA PRO A 64 -24.01 16.10 23.76
C PRO A 64 -22.96 17.24 23.76
N PRO A 65 -21.66 16.92 23.49
CA PRO A 65 -21.12 15.60 23.33
C PRO A 65 -20.96 14.87 24.66
N GLY A 66 -21.50 13.65 24.75
CA GLY A 66 -21.50 12.88 25.98
C GLY A 66 -21.60 11.38 25.74
N GLU A 67 -21.27 10.61 26.75
CA GLU A 67 -21.37 9.16 26.73
C GLU A 67 -21.93 8.60 28.02
N VAL A 68 -22.66 7.47 27.90
CA VAL A 68 -23.23 6.73 29.03
C VAL A 68 -22.72 5.31 28.99
N SER A 69 -22.18 4.83 30.11
CA SER A 69 -21.90 3.40 30.32
C SER A 69 -23.02 2.74 31.12
N GLY A 70 -23.49 1.60 30.63
CA GLY A 70 -24.54 0.81 31.25
C GLY A 70 -24.40 -0.67 30.96
N ARG A 71 -25.45 -1.43 31.28
CA ARG A 71 -25.58 -2.87 30.99
C ARG A 71 -26.92 -3.11 30.31
N PHE A 72 -26.94 -4.00 29.32
CA PHE A 72 -28.19 -4.46 28.76
C PHE A 72 -29.01 -5.24 29.80
N TYR A 73 -30.32 -5.06 29.76
CA TYR A 73 -31.25 -5.84 30.56
C TYR A 73 -31.96 -6.85 29.64
N PRO A 74 -31.92 -8.16 29.95
CA PRO A 74 -32.51 -9.20 29.11
C PRO A 74 -33.95 -8.91 28.70
N GLY A 75 -34.19 -8.82 27.36
CA GLY A 75 -35.52 -8.57 26.81
C GLY A 75 -36.05 -7.15 26.97
N LYS A 76 -35.32 -6.23 27.60
CA LYS A 76 -35.74 -4.83 27.84
C LYS A 76 -34.97 -3.86 26.95
N LYS A 77 -35.55 -2.64 26.82
CA LYS A 77 -34.87 -1.48 26.22
C LYS A 77 -34.41 -0.54 27.31
N SER A 78 -33.28 0.12 27.08
CA SER A 78 -32.88 1.31 27.83
C SER A 78 -33.16 2.55 26.98
N TRP A 79 -33.71 3.59 27.60
CA TRP A 79 -34.12 4.81 26.93
C TRP A 79 -33.28 6.00 27.38
N PHE A 80 -32.89 6.83 26.39
CA PHE A 80 -32.11 8.03 26.61
C PHE A 80 -32.73 9.20 25.81
N SER A 81 -32.42 10.43 26.19
CA SER A 81 -32.86 11.61 25.45
C SER A 81 -31.80 12.71 25.46
N PHE A 82 -31.81 13.56 24.44
CA PHE A 82 -30.96 14.74 24.37
C PHE A 82 -31.61 15.83 23.51
N ASP A 83 -31.23 17.07 23.80
CA ASP A 83 -31.72 18.23 23.06
C ASP A 83 -30.93 18.35 21.74
N VAL A 84 -31.66 18.52 20.65
CA VAL A 84 -31.13 18.67 19.30
C VAL A 84 -31.30 20.09 18.85
N LYS A 85 -30.27 20.69 18.22
CA LYS A 85 -30.29 22.05 17.68
C LYS A 85 -30.27 22.03 16.16
N THR A 86 -31.09 22.84 15.57
CA THR A 86 -31.22 23.05 14.12
C THR A 86 -29.89 23.25 13.44
N GLY A 87 -29.72 22.58 12.30
CA GLY A 87 -28.53 22.71 11.45
C GLY A 87 -27.35 21.86 11.88
N ASN A 88 -27.34 21.29 13.11
CA ASN A 88 -26.26 20.43 13.58
C ASN A 88 -26.42 19.00 13.06
N ASP A 89 -25.29 18.36 12.81
CA ASP A 89 -25.19 16.93 12.56
C ASP A 89 -24.91 16.19 13.87
N TYR A 90 -25.54 15.05 14.07
CA TYR A 90 -25.36 14.18 15.23
C TYR A 90 -25.00 12.76 14.82
N VAL A 91 -24.16 12.13 15.62
CA VAL A 91 -23.86 10.68 15.56
C VAL A 91 -24.25 10.08 16.89
N VAL A 92 -25.10 9.05 16.85
CA VAL A 92 -25.46 8.22 17.99
C VAL A 92 -24.89 6.84 17.76
N GLU A 93 -24.02 6.37 18.65
CA GLU A 93 -23.29 5.10 18.50
C GLU A 93 -23.38 4.28 19.77
N VAL A 94 -23.64 2.97 19.62
CA VAL A 94 -23.55 2.00 20.71
C VAL A 94 -22.28 1.20 20.54
N VAL A 95 -21.49 1.08 21.60
CA VAL A 95 -20.28 0.26 21.63
C VAL A 95 -20.46 -0.83 22.68
N SER A 96 -20.45 -2.06 22.24
CA SER A 96 -20.57 -3.23 23.11
C SER A 96 -19.84 -4.44 22.52
N ASN A 97 -20.11 -4.79 21.27
CA ASN A 97 -19.44 -5.89 20.58
C ASN A 97 -17.92 -5.68 20.51
N ARG A 98 -17.47 -4.45 20.23
CA ARG A 98 -16.06 -4.03 20.25
C ARG A 98 -15.43 -3.96 21.66
N LEU A 99 -16.22 -4.07 22.73
CA LEU A 99 -15.73 -4.25 24.11
C LEU A 99 -15.46 -5.72 24.44
N TYR A 100 -15.37 -6.59 23.44
CA TYR A 100 -15.29 -8.04 23.58
C TYR A 100 -16.54 -8.69 24.19
N SER A 101 -17.68 -8.04 24.12
CA SER A 101 -18.97 -8.57 24.56
C SER A 101 -19.66 -9.29 23.40
N PRO A 102 -20.13 -10.52 23.56
CA PRO A 102 -20.91 -11.24 22.54
C PRO A 102 -22.35 -10.71 22.49
N THR A 103 -22.51 -9.46 22.15
CA THR A 103 -23.78 -8.72 22.05
C THR A 103 -24.15 -8.44 20.60
N ASP A 104 -25.42 -8.13 20.37
CA ASP A 104 -26.02 -7.77 19.08
C ASP A 104 -26.97 -6.58 19.29
N PRO A 105 -26.40 -5.36 19.54
CA PRO A 105 -27.19 -4.20 19.91
C PRO A 105 -28.00 -3.66 18.73
N ILE A 106 -29.23 -3.23 18.99
CA ILE A 106 -30.05 -2.42 18.08
C ILE A 106 -30.23 -1.03 18.68
N LEU A 107 -30.06 -0.01 17.82
CA LEU A 107 -30.26 1.40 18.10
C LEU A 107 -31.44 1.93 17.33
N SER A 108 -32.34 2.68 17.99
CA SER A 108 -33.38 3.49 17.30
C SER A 108 -33.33 4.91 17.84
N VAL A 109 -33.50 5.88 16.97
CA VAL A 109 -33.56 7.31 17.31
C VAL A 109 -34.82 7.91 16.74
N ASP A 110 -35.61 8.58 17.59
CA ASP A 110 -36.86 9.22 17.25
C ASP A 110 -36.76 10.72 17.54
N LYS A 111 -37.36 11.55 16.68
CA LYS A 111 -37.63 12.98 16.87
C LYS A 111 -38.91 13.13 17.67
N VAL A 112 -38.86 13.83 18.77
CA VAL A 112 -40.01 14.13 19.63
C VAL A 112 -40.22 15.64 19.69
N ILE A 113 -41.42 16.07 19.31
CA ILE A 113 -41.88 17.43 19.42
C ILE A 113 -43.08 17.41 20.36
N THR A 114 -43.02 18.22 21.42
CA THR A 114 -44.11 18.36 22.38
C THR A 114 -44.83 19.70 22.14
N ASP A 115 -46.12 19.68 21.94
CA ASP A 115 -46.95 20.88 21.77
C ASP A 115 -47.20 21.58 23.11
N ASN A 116 -47.88 22.72 23.07
CA ASN A 116 -48.20 23.51 24.26
C ASN A 116 -49.17 22.81 25.23
N GLU A 117 -49.85 21.76 24.77
CA GLU A 117 -50.79 20.96 25.57
C GLU A 117 -50.08 19.71 26.16
N GLY A 118 -48.80 19.54 25.91
CA GLY A 118 -48.01 18.41 26.40
C GLY A 118 -48.13 17.12 25.54
N LYS A 119 -48.77 17.19 24.36
CA LYS A 119 -48.91 16.04 23.46
C LYS A 119 -47.67 15.91 22.62
N GLU A 120 -47.11 14.70 22.62
CA GLU A 120 -45.93 14.34 21.84
C GLU A 120 -46.28 13.89 20.41
N THR A 121 -45.56 14.44 19.44
CA THR A 121 -45.50 13.94 18.09
C THR A 121 -44.16 13.26 17.88
N ILE A 122 -44.19 11.98 17.55
CA ILE A 122 -42.97 11.15 17.43
C ILE A 122 -42.75 10.75 15.97
N THR A 123 -41.57 11.06 15.44
CA THR A 123 -41.17 10.70 14.08
C THR A 123 -39.83 9.95 14.12
N SER A 124 -39.74 8.79 13.49
CA SER A 124 -38.47 8.04 13.47
C SER A 124 -37.44 8.74 12.61
N LEU A 125 -36.27 9.00 13.16
CA LEU A 125 -35.06 9.45 12.44
C LEU A 125 -34.28 8.30 11.84
N GLY A 126 -34.42 7.09 12.41
CA GLY A 126 -33.79 5.91 11.88
C GLY A 126 -33.57 4.81 12.91
N LYS A 127 -33.19 3.67 12.38
CA LYS A 127 -32.80 2.47 13.13
C LYS A 127 -31.50 1.93 12.55
N ALA A 128 -30.59 1.54 13.42
CA ALA A 128 -29.29 1.00 13.04
C ALA A 128 -29.04 -0.34 13.75
N ASP A 129 -28.28 -1.20 13.09
CA ASP A 129 -27.88 -2.52 13.51
C ASP A 129 -26.37 -2.68 13.24
N ASP A 130 -25.94 -3.73 12.58
CA ASP A 130 -24.55 -4.07 12.29
C ASP A 130 -23.80 -3.05 11.41
N GLN A 131 -22.50 -2.90 11.64
CA GLN A 131 -21.57 -2.27 10.69
C GLN A 131 -21.00 -3.33 9.77
N ALA A 132 -21.54 -3.39 8.55
CA ALA A 132 -21.18 -4.42 7.57
C ALA A 132 -19.84 -4.14 6.85
N LEU A 133 -19.32 -2.91 6.89
CA LEU A 133 -18.11 -2.53 6.15
C LEU A 133 -16.87 -3.29 6.66
N ASN A 134 -16.32 -4.14 5.79
CA ASN A 134 -15.13 -4.93 6.06
C ASN A 134 -14.00 -4.55 5.10
N ILE A 135 -13.16 -3.58 5.47
CA ILE A 135 -12.05 -3.08 4.65
C ILE A 135 -10.80 -3.97 4.70
N GLY A 136 -10.57 -4.67 5.80
CA GLY A 136 -9.41 -5.56 5.99
C GLY A 136 -9.67 -7.01 5.60
N GLY A 137 -10.89 -7.33 5.16
CA GLY A 137 -11.28 -8.67 4.75
C GLY A 137 -11.10 -9.70 5.88
N ARG A 138 -10.64 -10.91 5.51
CA ARG A 138 -10.40 -11.98 6.48
C ARG A 138 -9.18 -11.75 7.39
N ARG A 139 -8.26 -10.85 7.01
CA ARG A 139 -7.04 -10.56 7.78
C ARG A 139 -7.33 -9.72 9.02
N TYR A 140 -8.14 -8.72 8.81
CA TYR A 140 -8.51 -7.73 9.81
C TYR A 140 -9.96 -7.34 9.60
N PRO A 141 -10.92 -8.17 10.05
CA PRO A 141 -12.33 -7.87 9.87
C PRO A 141 -12.69 -6.60 10.65
N THR A 142 -13.14 -5.59 9.91
CA THR A 142 -13.57 -4.30 10.48
C THR A 142 -15.08 -4.21 10.68
N ASN A 143 -15.83 -5.18 10.18
CA ASN A 143 -17.25 -5.31 10.46
C ASN A 143 -17.49 -5.74 11.91
N HIS A 144 -18.52 -5.17 12.51
CA HIS A 144 -18.91 -5.46 13.90
C HIS A 144 -20.41 -5.24 14.10
N ARG A 145 -20.95 -5.69 15.25
CA ARG A 145 -22.36 -5.59 15.57
C ARG A 145 -22.78 -4.33 16.32
N ASP A 146 -21.87 -3.38 16.51
CA ASP A 146 -22.21 -2.12 17.18
C ASP A 146 -22.86 -1.17 16.19
N PRO A 147 -24.13 -0.72 16.44
CA PRO A 147 -24.84 0.18 15.56
C PRO A 147 -24.37 1.64 15.69
N SER A 148 -24.42 2.36 14.58
CA SER A 148 -24.21 3.81 14.54
C SER A 148 -25.21 4.45 13.61
N LEU A 149 -25.83 5.56 14.03
CA LEU A 149 -26.78 6.33 13.25
C LEU A 149 -26.35 7.79 13.19
N LYS A 150 -26.29 8.34 11.97
CA LYS A 150 -26.03 9.76 11.73
C LYS A 150 -27.28 10.42 11.19
N PHE A 151 -27.61 11.60 11.71
CA PHE A 151 -28.69 12.45 11.18
C PHE A 151 -28.33 13.93 11.27
N LYS A 152 -28.97 14.74 10.43
CA LYS A 152 -28.89 16.19 10.44
C LYS A 152 -30.19 16.74 11.02
N ALA A 153 -30.09 17.70 11.90
CA ALA A 153 -31.26 18.36 12.52
C ALA A 153 -31.88 19.39 11.55
N ASP A 154 -33.14 19.21 11.25
CA ASP A 154 -33.97 20.12 10.44
C ASP A 154 -34.66 21.22 11.29
N SER A 155 -34.78 20.98 12.58
CA SER A 155 -35.43 21.87 13.58
C SER A 155 -34.86 21.59 14.96
N ASP A 156 -35.21 22.38 15.95
CA ASP A 156 -34.99 22.10 17.38
C ASP A 156 -36.02 21.05 17.84
N PHE A 157 -35.56 19.96 18.49
CA PHE A 157 -36.42 18.93 19.04
C PHE A 157 -35.69 18.12 20.13
N VAL A 158 -36.41 17.22 20.79
CA VAL A 158 -35.78 16.23 21.69
C VAL A 158 -35.59 14.93 20.93
N ALA A 159 -34.33 14.48 20.79
CA ALA A 159 -34.06 13.13 20.28
C ALA A 159 -34.25 12.12 21.41
N ARG A 160 -35.08 11.10 21.15
CA ARG A 160 -35.30 9.97 22.05
C ARG A 160 -34.62 8.74 21.48
N VAL A 161 -33.71 8.13 22.23
CA VAL A 161 -32.87 7.01 21.83
C VAL A 161 -33.30 5.77 22.57
N SER A 162 -33.52 4.66 21.89
CA SER A 162 -33.70 3.36 22.51
C SER A 162 -32.64 2.38 22.07
N ILE A 163 -32.10 1.61 23.01
CA ILE A 163 -31.14 0.55 22.76
C ILE A 163 -31.60 -0.77 23.38
N LYS A 164 -31.35 -1.87 22.72
CA LYS A 164 -31.55 -3.21 23.24
C LYS A 164 -30.52 -4.17 22.67
N ASP A 165 -30.28 -5.28 23.36
CA ASP A 165 -29.47 -6.38 22.83
C ASP A 165 -30.38 -7.50 22.31
N ASN A 166 -30.24 -7.89 21.03
CA ASN A 166 -31.01 -9.00 20.43
C ASN A 166 -30.72 -10.35 21.10
N PHE A 167 -29.52 -10.51 21.62
CA PHE A 167 -29.15 -11.75 22.34
C PHE A 167 -29.63 -11.77 23.80
N SER A 168 -30.32 -10.71 24.23
CA SER A 168 -30.88 -10.61 25.59
C SER A 168 -29.84 -10.89 26.67
N THR A 169 -28.62 -10.32 26.50
CA THR A 169 -27.54 -10.49 27.49
C THR A 169 -27.65 -9.46 28.63
N ASN A 170 -26.84 -9.67 29.66
CA ASN A 170 -26.59 -8.66 30.70
C ASN A 170 -25.13 -8.20 30.62
N LEU A 171 -24.72 -7.74 29.45
CA LEU A 171 -23.35 -7.31 29.15
C LEU A 171 -23.22 -5.79 29.02
N PRO A 172 -22.04 -5.24 29.22
CA PRO A 172 -21.85 -3.79 29.19
C PRO A 172 -22.03 -3.19 27.80
N PHE A 173 -22.52 -1.96 27.78
CA PHE A 173 -22.50 -1.10 26.61
C PHE A 173 -21.96 0.27 26.97
N ARG A 174 -21.59 1.04 25.94
CA ARG A 174 -21.36 2.48 25.97
C ARG A 174 -22.19 3.11 24.87
N LEU A 175 -23.08 4.04 25.22
CA LEU A 175 -23.81 4.89 24.28
C LEU A 175 -23.09 6.23 24.15
N ILE A 176 -22.78 6.64 22.94
CA ILE A 176 -22.06 7.88 22.63
C ILE A 176 -22.96 8.75 21.76
N VAL A 177 -23.14 10.02 22.17
CA VAL A 177 -23.85 11.03 21.40
C VAL A 177 -22.90 12.19 21.15
N ARG A 178 -22.62 12.50 19.88
CA ARG A 178 -21.63 13.51 19.52
C ARG A 178 -21.90 14.14 18.13
N ASN A 179 -21.23 15.23 17.83
CA ASN A 179 -21.15 15.72 16.46
C ASN A 179 -20.18 14.89 15.65
N PRO A 180 -20.39 14.69 14.33
CA PRO A 180 -19.43 14.02 13.48
C PRO A 180 -18.13 14.82 13.40
N LYS A 181 -17.01 14.10 13.49
CA LYS A 181 -15.67 14.67 13.29
C LYS A 181 -14.95 13.84 12.24
N PRO A 182 -14.85 14.33 11.00
CA PRO A 182 -14.13 13.61 9.96
C PRO A 182 -12.73 13.20 10.42
N ASP A 183 -12.42 11.92 10.30
CA ASP A 183 -11.14 11.33 10.73
C ASP A 183 -10.87 10.01 9.99
N TYR A 184 -9.70 9.43 10.18
CA TYR A 184 -9.37 8.11 9.65
C TYR A 184 -8.40 7.37 10.57
N GLU A 185 -8.40 6.05 10.46
CA GLU A 185 -7.40 5.16 11.05
C GLU A 185 -6.73 4.37 9.95
N LEU A 186 -5.44 4.05 10.12
CA LEU A 186 -4.66 3.31 9.16
C LEU A 186 -4.18 1.98 9.73
N PHE A 187 -4.22 0.97 8.88
CA PHE A 187 -3.72 -0.36 9.16
C PHE A 187 -2.78 -0.78 8.03
N VAL A 188 -1.68 -1.45 8.38
CA VAL A 188 -0.73 -2.00 7.43
C VAL A 188 -0.59 -3.49 7.62
N SER A 189 -0.57 -4.25 6.54
CA SER A 189 -0.43 -5.71 6.54
C SER A 189 0.50 -6.17 5.43
N VAL A 190 1.19 -7.27 5.66
CA VAL A 190 1.90 -7.99 4.60
C VAL A 190 0.87 -8.67 3.69
N PRO A 191 1.00 -8.58 2.35
CA PRO A 191 0.10 -9.27 1.43
C PRO A 191 0.08 -10.78 1.68
N ILE A 192 -1.08 -11.41 1.46
CA ILE A 192 -1.19 -12.86 1.51
C ILE A 192 -0.40 -13.45 0.35
N PRO A 193 0.52 -14.42 0.57
CA PRO A 193 1.21 -15.10 -0.51
C PRO A 193 0.21 -15.78 -1.45
N ASP A 194 0.44 -15.62 -2.76
CA ASP A 194 -0.35 -16.29 -3.78
C ASP A 194 -0.08 -17.81 -3.82
N GLY A 195 -1.05 -18.57 -4.34
CA GLY A 195 -0.91 -20.00 -4.55
C GLY A 195 -1.36 -20.88 -3.40
N ASP A 196 -1.80 -20.26 -2.31
CA ASP A 196 -2.32 -20.98 -1.16
C ASP A 196 -3.85 -21.04 -1.23
N ASN A 197 -4.35 -22.00 -1.99
CA ASN A 197 -5.78 -22.27 -2.12
C ASN A 197 -6.34 -22.73 -0.77
N ASN A 198 -6.83 -21.82 0.03
CA ASN A 198 -7.78 -21.93 1.15
C ASN A 198 -7.78 -23.17 2.07
N LYS A 199 -6.90 -24.14 1.87
CA LYS A 199 -6.87 -25.39 2.65
C LYS A 199 -5.81 -25.42 3.74
N GLY A 200 -5.14 -24.31 4.00
CA GLY A 200 -4.04 -24.25 4.97
C GLY A 200 -4.18 -23.14 5.99
N LYS A 201 -3.67 -23.37 7.17
CA LYS A 201 -3.54 -22.39 8.24
C LYS A 201 -2.62 -21.25 7.80
N LYS A 202 -3.16 -20.09 7.43
CA LYS A 202 -2.39 -18.93 7.00
C LYS A 202 -2.06 -18.04 8.18
N ILE A 203 -0.85 -18.15 8.67
CA ILE A 203 -0.32 -17.16 9.60
C ILE A 203 0.34 -16.05 8.77
N ILE A 204 -0.14 -14.83 8.92
CA ILE A 204 0.48 -13.64 8.34
C ILE A 204 1.27 -12.98 9.45
N LYS A 205 2.59 -13.01 9.31
CA LYS A 205 3.50 -12.39 10.28
C LYS A 205 3.38 -10.88 10.22
N GLY A 206 3.58 -10.21 11.33
CA GLY A 206 3.65 -8.75 11.42
C GLY A 206 4.97 -8.16 10.90
N GLY A 207 5.68 -8.87 10.01
CA GLY A 207 6.95 -8.45 9.42
C GLY A 207 7.20 -9.05 8.05
N LEU A 208 8.08 -8.43 7.28
CA LEU A 208 8.41 -8.80 5.91
C LEU A 208 9.92 -8.93 5.71
N ALA A 209 10.37 -10.09 5.20
CA ALA A 209 11.74 -10.25 4.73
C ALA A 209 11.80 -10.05 3.21
N VAL A 210 12.73 -9.21 2.76
CA VAL A 210 12.90 -8.82 1.36
C VAL A 210 14.30 -9.19 0.91
N ARG A 211 14.41 -9.95 -0.19
CA ARG A 211 15.67 -10.34 -0.79
C ARG A 211 16.31 -9.19 -1.54
N SER A 212 17.61 -9.29 -1.78
CA SER A 212 18.31 -8.38 -2.69
C SER A 212 17.67 -8.46 -4.10
N GLY A 213 17.33 -7.32 -4.67
CA GLY A 213 16.62 -7.19 -5.95
C GLY A 213 15.11 -7.45 -5.90
N GLN A 214 14.54 -7.68 -4.72
CA GLN A 214 13.11 -7.93 -4.55
C GLN A 214 12.33 -6.65 -4.23
N VAL A 215 11.10 -6.58 -4.76
CA VAL A 215 10.11 -5.59 -4.35
C VAL A 215 9.35 -6.10 -3.14
N GLY A 216 9.45 -5.37 -2.03
CA GLY A 216 8.58 -5.53 -0.87
C GLY A 216 7.27 -4.79 -1.09
N ARG A 217 6.18 -5.36 -0.63
CA ARG A 217 4.84 -4.78 -0.73
C ARG A 217 4.12 -4.82 0.61
N LEU A 218 3.45 -3.75 0.93
CA LEU A 218 2.59 -3.62 2.09
C LEU A 218 1.21 -3.15 1.64
N GLU A 219 0.16 -3.78 2.13
CA GLU A 219 -1.22 -3.34 1.92
C GLU A 219 -1.61 -2.40 3.05
N ILE A 220 -2.10 -1.22 2.68
CA ILE A 220 -2.51 -0.17 3.59
C ILE A 220 -4.02 -0.02 3.49
N PHE A 221 -4.70 -0.05 4.62
CA PHE A 221 -6.16 0.11 4.71
C PHE A 221 -6.49 1.35 5.53
N ALA A 222 -7.48 2.10 5.09
CA ALA A 222 -8.02 3.26 5.81
C ALA A 222 -9.44 2.99 6.27
N LEU A 223 -9.67 3.02 7.59
CA LEU A 223 -11.00 3.10 8.17
C LEU A 223 -11.38 4.58 8.25
N ARG A 224 -12.17 5.05 7.30
CA ARG A 224 -12.67 6.42 7.23
C ARG A 224 -13.84 6.59 8.19
N LYS A 225 -13.87 7.70 8.92
CA LYS A 225 -14.89 8.01 9.92
C LYS A 225 -15.58 9.33 9.61
N ASP A 226 -16.85 9.43 9.98
CA ASP A 226 -17.65 10.65 9.99
C ASP A 226 -17.66 11.44 8.67
N GLY A 227 -17.54 10.74 7.53
CA GLY A 227 -17.57 11.36 6.21
C GLY A 227 -16.21 11.83 5.68
N HIS A 228 -15.09 11.46 6.31
CA HIS A 228 -13.79 11.68 5.70
C HIS A 228 -13.71 10.96 4.36
N ASP A 229 -13.41 11.69 3.29
CA ASP A 229 -13.33 11.16 1.92
C ASP A 229 -12.08 11.64 1.15
N ALA A 230 -11.28 12.53 1.74
CA ALA A 230 -10.10 13.09 1.10
C ALA A 230 -9.01 12.04 0.83
N GLN A 231 -8.10 12.36 -0.09
CA GLN A 231 -6.90 11.55 -0.36
C GLN A 231 -6.04 11.43 0.90
N ILE A 232 -5.40 10.28 1.07
CA ILE A 232 -4.44 10.02 2.14
C ILE A 232 -3.10 9.64 1.51
N ASP A 233 -2.09 10.49 1.62
CA ASP A 233 -0.74 10.22 1.14
C ASP A 233 0.00 9.34 2.14
N VAL A 234 0.53 8.22 1.66
CA VAL A 234 1.17 7.19 2.49
C VAL A 234 2.68 7.26 2.35
N SER A 235 3.37 7.21 3.48
CA SER A 235 4.83 7.17 3.57
C SER A 235 5.30 6.13 4.58
N ILE A 236 6.58 5.76 4.50
CA ILE A 236 7.23 4.84 5.43
C ILE A 236 8.54 5.47 5.93
N LYS A 237 8.80 5.38 7.23
CA LYS A 237 10.03 5.83 7.87
C LYS A 237 10.79 4.65 8.47
N GLY A 238 12.10 4.81 8.62
CA GLY A 238 12.98 3.83 9.27
C GLY A 238 13.59 2.80 8.32
N LEU A 239 13.31 2.87 7.01
CA LEU A 239 14.03 2.08 6.01
C LEU A 239 15.41 2.70 5.72
N PRO A 240 16.49 1.88 5.62
CA PRO A 240 17.79 2.33 5.11
C PRO A 240 17.77 2.83 3.66
N ASP A 241 18.75 3.65 3.27
CA ASP A 241 18.84 4.30 1.94
C ASP A 241 18.98 3.32 0.77
N PHE A 242 19.35 2.08 1.03
CA PHE A 242 19.37 1.06 -0.03
C PHE A 242 17.97 0.53 -0.39
N PHE A 243 16.93 0.92 0.32
CA PHE A 243 15.55 0.73 -0.12
C PHE A 243 15.06 1.96 -0.90
N GLU A 244 14.60 1.73 -2.11
CA GLU A 244 13.91 2.74 -2.91
C GLU A 244 12.41 2.64 -2.65
N VAL A 245 11.84 3.63 -1.97
CA VAL A 245 10.41 3.69 -1.66
C VAL A 245 9.69 4.45 -2.76
N ARG A 246 8.56 3.91 -3.24
CA ARG A 246 7.70 4.61 -4.21
C ARG A 246 6.53 5.27 -3.47
N PRO A 247 6.21 6.52 -3.80
CA PRO A 247 5.04 7.20 -3.23
C PRO A 247 3.77 6.39 -3.47
N ALA A 248 2.91 6.35 -2.47
CA ALA A 248 1.60 5.72 -2.54
C ALA A 248 0.54 6.61 -1.91
N SER A 249 -0.69 6.51 -2.38
CA SER A 249 -1.82 7.23 -1.79
C SER A 249 -3.09 6.40 -1.86
N ILE A 250 -3.95 6.56 -0.86
CA ILE A 250 -5.33 6.07 -0.89
C ILE A 250 -6.17 7.20 -1.49
N ALA A 251 -6.65 7.00 -2.71
CA ALA A 251 -7.40 8.03 -3.42
C ALA A 251 -8.72 8.36 -2.70
N LYS A 252 -9.31 9.52 -3.06
CA LYS A 252 -10.65 9.91 -2.64
C LYS A 252 -11.64 8.77 -2.89
N GLY A 253 -12.49 8.46 -1.92
CA GLY A 253 -13.49 7.39 -2.00
C GLY A 253 -12.94 5.97 -1.94
N GLN A 254 -11.61 5.77 -1.91
CA GLN A 254 -10.98 4.46 -1.78
C GLN A 254 -10.61 4.18 -0.31
N ASN A 255 -10.52 2.90 0.03
CA ASN A 255 -10.18 2.46 1.40
C ASN A 255 -8.84 1.72 1.49
N SER A 256 -8.10 1.59 0.41
CA SER A 256 -6.80 0.90 0.44
C SER A 256 -5.87 1.34 -0.67
N CYS A 257 -4.59 1.12 -0.44
CA CYS A 257 -3.55 1.18 -1.46
C CYS A 257 -2.43 0.18 -1.16
N THR A 258 -1.50 0.01 -2.09
CA THR A 258 -0.28 -0.76 -1.88
C THR A 258 0.92 0.16 -1.84
N LEU A 259 1.69 0.11 -0.77
CA LEU A 259 3.01 0.73 -0.66
C LEU A 259 4.06 -0.28 -1.11
N SER A 260 4.87 0.09 -2.10
CA SER A 260 5.94 -0.75 -2.63
C SER A 260 7.30 -0.11 -2.38
N PHE A 261 8.30 -0.94 -2.06
CA PHE A 261 9.69 -0.53 -1.90
C PHE A 261 10.62 -1.59 -2.47
N TYR A 262 11.69 -1.14 -3.12
CA TYR A 262 12.63 -2.00 -3.81
C TYR A 262 13.94 -2.10 -3.03
N ASN A 263 14.39 -3.33 -2.74
CA ASN A 263 15.70 -3.58 -2.16
C ASN A 263 16.75 -3.62 -3.28
N LYS A 264 17.64 -2.62 -3.35
CA LYS A 264 18.68 -2.53 -4.39
C LYS A 264 19.58 -3.78 -4.36
N GLN A 265 20.06 -4.21 -5.52
CA GLN A 265 20.82 -5.48 -5.69
C GLN A 265 22.06 -5.63 -4.82
N HIS A 266 22.54 -4.58 -4.18
CA HIS A 266 23.69 -4.58 -3.28
C HIS A 266 23.32 -4.23 -1.85
N GLY A 267 22.03 -4.39 -1.48
CA GLY A 267 21.55 -4.12 -0.11
C GLY A 267 22.27 -4.98 0.93
N SER A 268 22.59 -4.37 2.05
CA SER A 268 23.17 -5.03 3.20
C SER A 268 22.13 -5.85 3.96
N GLU A 269 22.56 -6.81 4.77
CA GLU A 269 21.69 -7.43 5.77
C GLU A 269 21.27 -6.38 6.79
N TRP A 270 19.98 -6.33 7.04
CA TRP A 270 19.39 -5.39 7.98
C TRP A 270 18.09 -5.92 8.54
N VAL A 271 17.82 -5.64 9.79
CA VAL A 271 16.52 -5.88 10.45
C VAL A 271 16.20 -4.66 11.28
N GLY A 272 15.02 -4.12 11.08
CA GLY A 272 14.59 -2.96 11.83
C GLY A 272 13.09 -2.76 11.83
N ASN A 273 12.63 -1.91 12.74
CA ASN A 273 11.25 -1.49 12.81
C ASN A 273 11.03 -0.27 11.92
N VAL A 274 9.91 -0.28 11.22
CA VAL A 274 9.46 0.82 10.36
C VAL A 274 8.12 1.33 10.82
N GLU A 275 7.85 2.60 10.55
CA GLU A 275 6.58 3.25 10.79
C GLU A 275 5.95 3.65 9.46
N VAL A 276 4.73 3.20 9.22
CA VAL A 276 3.92 3.60 8.07
C VAL A 276 2.98 4.71 8.53
N MET A 277 2.95 5.80 7.78
CA MET A 277 2.15 6.98 8.12
C MET A 277 1.31 7.42 6.93
N GLY A 278 0.15 8.00 7.22
CA GLY A 278 -0.68 8.66 6.23
C GLY A 278 -0.93 10.11 6.60
N ASN A 279 -0.94 10.95 5.57
CA ASN A 279 -1.25 12.37 5.67
C ASN A 279 -2.49 12.67 4.83
N SER A 280 -3.46 13.35 5.41
CA SER A 280 -4.66 13.81 4.71
C SER A 280 -5.00 15.23 5.17
N GLU A 281 -5.66 15.98 4.31
CA GLU A 281 -6.18 17.30 4.66
C GLU A 281 -7.67 17.19 5.00
N ILE A 282 -8.06 17.71 6.16
CA ILE A 282 -9.43 17.73 6.64
C ILE A 282 -9.76 19.16 7.06
N ASN A 283 -10.71 19.80 6.37
CA ASN A 283 -11.12 21.19 6.62
C ASN A 283 -9.94 22.19 6.61
N GLY A 284 -8.96 21.99 5.73
CA GLY A 284 -7.76 22.83 5.64
C GLY A 284 -6.64 22.47 6.64
N GLU A 285 -6.86 21.52 7.55
CA GLU A 285 -5.86 21.05 8.50
C GLU A 285 -5.21 19.74 8.03
N LYS A 286 -3.89 19.69 8.07
CA LYS A 286 -3.14 18.47 7.76
C LYS A 286 -3.12 17.55 8.96
N ILE A 287 -3.71 16.38 8.80
CA ILE A 287 -3.76 15.32 9.83
C ILE A 287 -2.84 14.19 9.44
N THR A 288 -1.93 13.84 10.36
CA THR A 288 -1.01 12.69 10.22
C THR A 288 -1.43 11.57 11.16
N LYS A 289 -1.54 10.35 10.65
CA LYS A 289 -1.82 9.14 11.44
C LYS A 289 -0.77 8.08 11.18
N ASN A 290 -0.34 7.40 12.24
CA ASN A 290 0.48 6.19 12.11
C ASN A 290 -0.44 4.99 11.84
N ALA A 291 0.00 4.10 10.96
CA ALA A 291 -0.68 2.86 10.68
C ALA A 291 -0.34 1.79 11.74
N GLU A 292 -1.36 1.08 12.21
CA GLU A 292 -1.15 -0.10 13.04
C GLU A 292 -0.78 -1.30 12.16
N SER A 293 0.30 -1.99 12.50
CA SER A 293 0.71 -3.22 11.83
C SER A 293 -0.20 -4.37 12.23
N VAL A 294 -0.81 -5.03 11.26
CA VAL A 294 -1.72 -6.17 11.47
C VAL A 294 -1.00 -7.48 11.21
N ALA A 295 -0.97 -8.35 12.22
CA ALA A 295 -0.54 -9.73 12.08
C ALA A 295 -1.72 -10.70 12.32
N VAL A 296 -1.81 -11.74 11.50
CA VAL A 296 -2.77 -12.84 11.71
C VAL A 296 -2.07 -13.95 12.48
N ASN A 297 -2.45 -14.12 13.73
CA ASN A 297 -1.83 -15.09 14.62
C ASN A 297 -2.48 -16.47 14.56
N TRP A 298 -3.75 -16.50 14.19
CA TRP A 298 -4.51 -17.74 14.06
C TRP A 298 -5.37 -17.68 12.81
N SER A 299 -5.17 -18.62 11.92
CA SER A 299 -5.99 -18.81 10.73
C SER A 299 -6.70 -20.17 10.80
N VAL A 300 -7.89 -20.21 10.31
CA VAL A 300 -8.80 -21.36 10.36
C VAL A 300 -9.01 -21.94 8.97
N ASN A 301 -9.36 -23.21 8.91
CA ASN A 301 -9.65 -23.90 7.64
C ASN A 301 -10.96 -23.43 7.02
N ASP A 302 -11.95 -23.12 7.86
CA ASP A 302 -13.27 -22.66 7.44
C ASP A 302 -13.58 -21.32 8.14
N ALA A 303 -13.40 -20.23 7.42
CA ALA A 303 -13.60 -18.90 7.96
C ALA A 303 -15.08 -18.54 8.18
N ASP A 304 -16.01 -19.34 7.68
CA ASP A 304 -17.44 -19.16 7.92
C ASP A 304 -17.85 -19.81 9.25
N LYS A 305 -17.08 -20.78 9.72
CA LYS A 305 -17.32 -21.46 11.01
C LYS A 305 -16.44 -20.96 12.16
N GLU A 306 -15.24 -20.50 11.84
CA GLU A 306 -14.27 -20.02 12.82
C GLU A 306 -13.72 -18.65 12.41
N ARG A 307 -13.40 -17.82 13.38
CA ARG A 307 -12.84 -16.49 13.14
C ARG A 307 -11.32 -16.50 13.16
N VAL A 308 -10.75 -15.71 12.26
CA VAL A 308 -9.32 -15.40 12.24
C VAL A 308 -8.98 -14.49 13.43
N VAL A 309 -7.90 -14.81 14.15
CA VAL A 309 -7.39 -13.97 15.24
C VAL A 309 -6.26 -13.09 14.71
N SER A 310 -6.49 -11.79 14.67
CA SER A 310 -5.50 -10.79 14.32
C SER A 310 -5.05 -10.01 15.56
N ARG A 311 -3.83 -9.48 15.48
CA ARG A 311 -3.29 -8.54 16.49
C ARG A 311 -2.70 -7.34 15.78
N THR A 312 -2.75 -6.21 16.45
CA THR A 312 -2.12 -4.97 16.00
C THR A 312 -0.87 -4.66 16.80
N SER A 313 0.06 -3.93 16.16
CA SER A 313 1.27 -3.40 16.76
C SER A 313 1.51 -2.01 16.19
N SER A 314 2.11 -1.11 16.96
CA SER A 314 2.47 0.25 16.52
C SER A 314 3.60 0.28 15.50
N VAL A 315 4.36 -0.81 15.36
CA VAL A 315 5.50 -0.92 14.45
C VAL A 315 5.42 -2.19 13.62
N MET A 316 6.03 -2.15 12.44
CA MET A 316 6.23 -3.30 11.56
C MET A 316 7.72 -3.58 11.44
N THR A 317 8.11 -4.85 11.52
CA THR A 317 9.51 -5.25 11.31
C THR A 317 9.75 -5.60 9.84
N ILE A 318 10.77 -5.00 9.24
CA ILE A 318 11.25 -5.34 7.89
C ILE A 318 12.69 -5.84 8.00
N ALA A 319 13.01 -6.85 7.21
CA ALA A 319 14.36 -7.40 7.08
C ALA A 319 14.82 -7.37 5.61
N SER A 320 16.06 -6.96 5.39
CA SER A 320 16.81 -7.19 4.16
C SER A 320 17.69 -8.42 4.34
N ILE A 321 17.64 -9.36 3.42
CA ILE A 321 18.47 -10.56 3.43
C ILE A 321 19.36 -10.61 2.19
N LYS A 322 20.59 -11.14 2.32
CA LYS A 322 21.59 -11.21 1.24
C LYS A 322 21.17 -12.08 0.05
N GLU A 323 20.28 -13.03 0.26
CA GLU A 323 19.81 -13.88 -0.82
C GLU A 323 19.31 -13.04 -2.00
N LYS A 324 19.75 -13.38 -3.20
CA LYS A 324 19.21 -12.79 -4.43
C LYS A 324 17.80 -13.32 -4.71
N ILE A 325 16.98 -12.47 -5.31
CA ILE A 325 15.64 -12.87 -5.76
C ILE A 325 15.76 -14.00 -6.81
N PRO A 326 15.00 -15.10 -6.66
CA PRO A 326 15.06 -16.21 -7.61
C PRO A 326 14.55 -15.87 -9.01
N LEU A 327 13.60 -14.98 -9.13
CA LEU A 327 13.02 -14.49 -10.38
C LEU A 327 12.71 -13.01 -10.25
N SER A 328 13.17 -12.20 -11.20
CA SER A 328 12.77 -10.81 -11.39
C SER A 328 11.95 -10.67 -12.65
N VAL A 329 10.90 -9.85 -12.62
CA VAL A 329 10.16 -9.35 -13.77
C VAL A 329 10.42 -7.85 -13.90
N ILE A 330 10.97 -7.43 -15.02
CA ILE A 330 11.53 -6.09 -15.20
C ILE A 330 10.91 -5.48 -16.46
N PRO A 331 10.20 -4.34 -16.39
CA PRO A 331 9.89 -3.54 -17.57
C PRO A 331 11.19 -3.16 -18.29
N VAL A 332 11.21 -3.27 -19.61
CA VAL A 332 12.43 -3.01 -20.41
C VAL A 332 12.89 -1.57 -20.27
N GLU A 333 11.96 -0.65 -20.10
CA GLU A 333 12.23 0.77 -19.90
C GLU A 333 11.62 1.26 -18.58
N ASP A 334 12.35 2.13 -17.87
CA ASP A 334 11.85 2.83 -16.66
C ASP A 334 11.40 4.23 -17.06
N LYS A 335 10.16 4.35 -17.53
CA LYS A 335 9.52 5.60 -17.96
C LYS A 335 8.08 5.69 -17.52
N VAL A 336 7.47 6.85 -17.67
CA VAL A 336 6.03 7.00 -17.62
C VAL A 336 5.48 6.55 -18.97
N TRP A 337 4.76 5.45 -18.99
CA TRP A 337 4.07 4.95 -20.17
C TRP A 337 2.86 5.84 -20.46
N GLU A 338 2.52 6.03 -21.72
CA GLU A 338 1.39 6.87 -22.10
C GLU A 338 0.43 6.08 -23.00
N SER A 339 -0.87 6.25 -22.76
CA SER A 339 -1.95 5.67 -23.54
C SER A 339 -3.22 6.50 -23.34
N SER A 340 -4.35 6.06 -23.87
CA SER A 340 -5.65 6.72 -23.68
C SER A 340 -6.75 5.73 -23.34
N LEU A 341 -7.87 6.23 -22.85
CA LEU A 341 -9.09 5.44 -22.78
C LEU A 341 -9.42 4.93 -24.19
N GLY A 342 -9.90 3.70 -24.28
CA GLY A 342 -10.19 3.03 -25.55
C GLY A 342 -8.98 2.42 -26.26
N ALA A 343 -7.76 2.77 -25.89
CA ALA A 343 -6.52 2.25 -26.47
C ALA A 343 -6.03 0.99 -25.76
N THR A 344 -4.91 0.49 -26.26
CA THR A 344 -4.17 -0.62 -25.64
C THR A 344 -2.83 -0.13 -25.13
N LEU A 345 -2.52 -0.43 -23.87
CA LEU A 345 -1.23 -0.20 -23.27
C LEU A 345 -0.35 -1.44 -23.47
N GLU A 346 0.80 -1.29 -24.09
CA GLU A 346 1.78 -2.36 -24.30
C GLU A 346 3.05 -2.08 -23.52
N ILE A 347 3.44 -3.01 -22.63
CA ILE A 347 4.64 -2.87 -21.80
C ILE A 347 5.56 -4.06 -22.06
N PRO A 348 6.72 -3.85 -22.71
CA PRO A 348 7.70 -4.90 -22.86
C PRO A 348 8.37 -5.21 -21.52
N VAL A 349 8.42 -6.51 -21.18
CA VAL A 349 8.99 -7.03 -19.95
C VAL A 349 10.02 -8.11 -20.25
N LYS A 350 11.04 -8.22 -19.41
CA LYS A 350 12.04 -9.28 -19.41
C LYS A 350 12.10 -9.97 -18.05
N PHE A 351 12.67 -11.17 -18.04
CA PHE A 351 12.88 -11.95 -16.82
C PHE A 351 14.38 -12.15 -16.56
N GLU A 352 14.74 -12.08 -15.28
CA GLU A 352 16.04 -12.51 -14.80
C GLU A 352 15.81 -13.59 -13.73
N SER A 353 16.49 -14.76 -13.87
CA SER A 353 16.33 -15.86 -12.93
C SER A 353 17.67 -16.38 -12.46
N THR A 354 17.80 -16.64 -11.16
CA THR A 354 18.98 -17.31 -10.57
C THR A 354 18.81 -18.83 -10.48
N GLY A 355 17.57 -19.31 -10.69
CA GLY A 355 17.23 -20.72 -10.69
C GLY A 355 16.67 -21.18 -12.05
N GLU A 356 16.62 -22.48 -12.25
CA GLU A 356 16.03 -23.06 -13.46
C GLU A 356 14.51 -22.91 -13.44
N ILE A 357 13.95 -22.24 -14.44
CA ILE A 357 12.49 -22.11 -14.61
C ILE A 357 11.95 -23.47 -15.06
N LYS A 358 11.07 -24.07 -14.27
CA LYS A 358 10.52 -25.42 -14.48
C LYS A 358 9.18 -25.42 -15.22
N ASP A 359 8.44 -24.33 -15.18
CA ASP A 359 7.10 -24.18 -15.74
C ASP A 359 6.96 -22.84 -16.47
N LYS A 360 5.82 -22.61 -17.11
CA LYS A 360 5.47 -21.32 -17.73
C LYS A 360 5.54 -20.20 -16.71
N VAL A 361 6.00 -19.02 -17.14
CA VAL A 361 5.89 -17.79 -16.36
C VAL A 361 4.58 -17.11 -16.70
N THR A 362 3.72 -16.99 -15.74
CA THR A 362 2.46 -16.25 -15.86
C THR A 362 2.66 -14.83 -15.38
N ILE A 363 2.36 -13.84 -16.21
CA ILE A 363 2.42 -12.41 -15.86
C ILE A 363 1.06 -11.76 -15.96
N LEU A 364 0.77 -10.85 -15.03
CA LEU A 364 -0.44 -10.03 -15.02
C LEU A 364 -0.20 -8.72 -14.28
N PRO A 365 -0.92 -7.62 -14.65
CA PRO A 365 -0.94 -6.39 -13.88
C PRO A 365 -1.77 -6.60 -12.61
N ILE A 366 -1.34 -5.99 -11.51
CA ILE A 366 -2.09 -5.94 -10.26
C ILE A 366 -2.03 -4.52 -9.68
N ASP A 367 -3.00 -4.17 -8.86
CA ASP A 367 -3.14 -2.85 -8.24
C ASP A 367 -3.29 -1.71 -9.28
N PHE A 368 -3.78 -2.01 -10.48
CA PHE A 368 -4.06 -0.99 -11.47
C PHE A 368 -5.45 -0.39 -11.17
N PRO A 369 -5.54 0.90 -10.81
CA PRO A 369 -6.81 1.52 -10.48
C PRO A 369 -7.83 1.42 -11.64
N GLY A 370 -9.04 1.00 -11.30
CA GLY A 370 -10.11 0.82 -12.28
C GLY A 370 -10.05 -0.47 -13.08
N MET A 371 -9.07 -1.33 -12.90
CA MET A 371 -9.02 -2.65 -13.54
C MET A 371 -10.00 -3.62 -12.85
N GLY A 372 -10.89 -4.20 -13.60
CA GLY A 372 -11.77 -5.28 -13.16
C GLY A 372 -11.06 -6.63 -13.25
N LYS A 373 -11.06 -7.24 -14.44
CA LYS A 373 -10.35 -8.50 -14.69
C LYS A 373 -9.01 -8.24 -15.33
N ALA A 374 -7.92 -8.62 -14.63
CA ALA A 374 -6.56 -8.46 -15.15
C ALA A 374 -6.29 -9.36 -16.37
N PRO A 375 -5.73 -8.83 -17.46
CA PRO A 375 -5.24 -9.65 -18.56
C PRO A 375 -4.04 -10.48 -18.10
N GLN A 376 -3.97 -11.72 -18.58
CA GLN A 376 -2.94 -12.68 -18.20
C GLN A 376 -2.18 -13.18 -19.42
N ILE A 377 -0.86 -13.16 -19.35
CA ILE A 377 0.02 -13.68 -20.39
C ILE A 377 0.83 -14.85 -19.82
N GLN A 378 0.96 -15.92 -20.58
CA GLN A 378 1.77 -17.06 -20.26
C GLN A 378 2.98 -17.13 -21.20
N VAL A 379 4.17 -17.14 -20.63
CA VAL A 379 5.44 -17.25 -21.34
C VAL A 379 6.02 -18.65 -21.12
N ASP A 380 6.24 -19.38 -22.18
CA ASP A 380 6.83 -20.72 -22.10
C ASP A 380 8.26 -20.65 -21.54
N LYS A 381 8.64 -21.66 -20.75
CA LYS A 381 9.95 -21.72 -20.07
C LYS A 381 11.14 -21.56 -21.03
N GLY A 382 11.04 -22.03 -22.26
CA GLY A 382 12.09 -21.91 -23.29
C GLY A 382 12.23 -20.51 -23.89
N LYS A 383 11.23 -19.64 -23.71
CA LYS A 383 11.19 -18.28 -24.27
C LYS A 383 11.43 -17.18 -23.22
N THR A 384 11.76 -17.53 -21.99
CA THR A 384 11.90 -16.56 -20.88
C THR A 384 13.11 -15.62 -21.01
N LYS A 385 14.01 -15.88 -21.96
CA LYS A 385 15.16 -15.00 -22.27
C LYS A 385 14.79 -13.82 -23.17
N ASP A 386 13.68 -13.92 -23.88
CA ASP A 386 13.20 -12.88 -24.79
C ASP A 386 12.39 -11.81 -24.03
N ALA A 387 12.22 -10.64 -24.65
CA ALA A 387 11.29 -9.64 -24.16
C ALA A 387 9.85 -10.02 -24.59
N HIS A 388 8.91 -9.87 -23.65
CA HIS A 388 7.49 -10.17 -23.88
C HIS A 388 6.64 -8.93 -23.63
N LYS A 389 5.57 -8.76 -24.40
CA LYS A 389 4.66 -7.63 -24.23
C LYS A 389 3.51 -7.98 -23.28
N LEU A 390 3.40 -7.25 -22.17
CA LEU A 390 2.17 -7.21 -21.38
C LEU A 390 1.21 -6.25 -22.05
N VAL A 391 0.06 -6.77 -22.53
CA VAL A 391 -0.94 -6.03 -23.29
C VAL A 391 -2.16 -5.80 -22.39
N ILE A 392 -2.50 -4.54 -22.16
CA ILE A 392 -3.61 -4.11 -21.29
C ILE A 392 -4.57 -3.24 -22.08
N PRO A 393 -5.75 -3.75 -22.47
CA PRO A 393 -6.79 -2.94 -23.10
C PRO A 393 -7.42 -1.99 -22.06
N LEU A 394 -7.43 -0.68 -22.36
CA LEU A 394 -8.02 0.35 -21.50
C LEU A 394 -9.50 0.60 -21.87
N LEU A 395 -10.30 -0.47 -21.83
CA LEU A 395 -11.70 -0.50 -22.27
C LEU A 395 -12.65 -0.54 -21.06
N ASN A 396 -13.41 0.53 -20.83
CA ASN A 396 -14.34 0.64 -19.70
C ASN A 396 -15.65 -0.15 -19.85
N ASN A 397 -15.98 -0.63 -21.06
CA ASN A 397 -17.18 -1.43 -21.34
C ASN A 397 -16.94 -2.94 -21.25
N LYS A 398 -15.76 -3.37 -20.82
CA LYS A 398 -15.34 -4.77 -20.80
C LYS A 398 -14.77 -5.17 -19.45
N ASP A 399 -15.04 -6.40 -19.02
CA ASP A 399 -14.45 -7.03 -17.82
C ASP A 399 -14.64 -6.22 -16.51
N ASN A 400 -15.69 -5.43 -16.37
CA ASN A 400 -15.98 -4.52 -15.25
C ASN A 400 -14.89 -3.45 -15.02
N ASN A 401 -14.15 -3.09 -16.05
CA ASN A 401 -13.15 -2.04 -15.97
C ASN A 401 -13.80 -0.66 -15.80
N LYS A 402 -13.14 0.20 -15.00
CA LYS A 402 -13.52 1.59 -14.71
C LYS A 402 -12.28 2.47 -14.68
N TYR A 403 -11.50 2.45 -15.76
CA TYR A 403 -10.32 3.30 -15.88
C TYR A 403 -10.72 4.77 -15.95
N ASN A 404 -9.92 5.62 -15.32
CA ASN A 404 -10.04 7.07 -15.38
C ASN A 404 -8.78 7.66 -16.02
N GLU A 405 -8.91 8.86 -16.57
CA GLU A 405 -7.77 9.66 -16.99
C GLU A 405 -6.85 10.02 -15.82
N GLY A 406 -5.61 10.38 -16.12
CA GLY A 406 -4.63 10.79 -15.13
C GLY A 406 -3.41 9.88 -15.03
N ILE A 407 -2.59 10.12 -14.04
CA ILE A 407 -1.39 9.32 -13.77
C ILE A 407 -1.74 8.20 -12.79
N HIS A 408 -1.56 6.98 -13.23
CA HIS A 408 -1.80 5.78 -12.45
C HIS A 408 -0.51 5.00 -12.24
N GLN A 409 -0.56 4.09 -11.27
CA GLN A 409 0.57 3.23 -10.94
C GLN A 409 0.08 1.82 -10.65
N PHE A 410 0.81 0.83 -11.15
CA PHE A 410 0.52 -0.58 -10.89
C PHE A 410 1.82 -1.39 -10.88
N VAL A 411 1.77 -2.66 -10.50
CA VAL A 411 2.91 -3.58 -10.56
C VAL A 411 2.59 -4.77 -11.44
N ILE A 412 3.63 -5.34 -12.05
CA ILE A 412 3.53 -6.57 -12.82
C ILE A 412 3.91 -7.72 -11.90
N LYS A 413 2.98 -8.64 -11.71
CA LYS A 413 3.18 -9.88 -10.98
C LYS A 413 3.61 -10.98 -11.93
N ALA A 414 4.65 -11.70 -11.58
CA ALA A 414 5.10 -12.90 -12.28
C ALA A 414 5.04 -14.12 -11.36
N THR A 415 4.50 -15.23 -11.84
CA THR A 415 4.37 -16.48 -11.08
C THR A 415 4.87 -17.64 -11.91
N THR A 416 5.76 -18.47 -11.34
CA THR A 416 6.24 -19.69 -11.97
C THR A 416 6.72 -20.71 -10.94
N LYS A 417 6.94 -21.95 -11.39
CA LYS A 417 7.68 -22.97 -10.63
C LYS A 417 9.14 -22.95 -11.06
N LEU A 418 10.07 -22.88 -10.10
CA LEU A 418 11.50 -22.85 -10.37
C LEU A 418 12.29 -23.66 -9.36
N GLY A 419 13.46 -24.16 -9.80
CA GLY A 419 14.45 -24.81 -8.95
C GLY A 419 15.18 -23.75 -8.13
N TYR A 420 14.98 -23.74 -6.83
CA TYR A 420 15.56 -22.77 -5.93
C TYR A 420 16.57 -23.40 -4.97
N ARG A 421 17.71 -22.75 -4.82
CA ARG A 421 18.71 -23.09 -3.81
C ARG A 421 18.70 -22.04 -2.72
N ARG A 422 18.28 -22.44 -1.53
CA ARG A 422 18.30 -21.57 -0.35
C ARG A 422 19.72 -21.47 0.19
N ASP A 423 20.07 -20.33 0.78
CA ASP A 423 21.34 -20.11 1.49
C ASP A 423 22.60 -20.41 0.62
N LEU A 424 22.53 -20.25 -0.71
CA LEU A 424 23.63 -20.54 -1.63
C LEU A 424 24.89 -19.70 -1.30
N HIS A 425 24.72 -18.50 -0.79
CA HIS A 425 25.82 -17.65 -0.37
C HIS A 425 26.61 -18.27 0.80
N LEU A 426 25.93 -18.93 1.75
CA LEU A 426 26.58 -19.63 2.86
C LEU A 426 27.40 -20.84 2.38
N LEU A 427 26.93 -21.54 1.33
CA LEU A 427 27.71 -22.61 0.71
C LEU A 427 28.97 -22.06 0.06
N ASN A 428 28.86 -21.01 -0.74
CA ASN A 428 30.03 -20.40 -1.40
C ASN A 428 31.05 -19.88 -0.37
N GLU A 429 30.60 -19.23 0.70
CA GLU A 429 31.48 -18.78 1.79
C GLU A 429 32.17 -19.93 2.50
N ALA A 430 31.45 -21.02 2.78
CA ALA A 430 32.02 -22.21 3.39
C ALA A 430 33.06 -22.91 2.45
N GLU A 431 32.82 -22.99 1.14
CA GLU A 431 33.74 -23.54 0.14
C GLU A 431 35.01 -22.68 0.04
N GLU A 432 34.90 -21.35 0.06
CA GLU A 432 36.07 -20.46 0.06
C GLU A 432 36.94 -20.65 1.33
N ILE A 433 36.29 -20.73 2.51
CA ILE A 433 37.00 -20.99 3.77
C ILE A 433 37.67 -22.35 3.75
N ALA A 434 36.99 -23.40 3.28
CA ALA A 434 37.54 -24.74 3.17
C ALA A 434 38.75 -24.79 2.20
N LYS A 435 38.68 -24.07 1.09
CA LYS A 435 39.79 -23.92 0.16
C LYS A 435 41.02 -23.30 0.82
N LYS A 436 40.86 -22.19 1.52
CA LYS A 436 41.95 -21.49 2.25
C LYS A 436 42.58 -22.41 3.33
N ASN A 437 41.74 -23.11 4.11
CA ASN A 437 42.20 -24.00 5.15
C ASN A 437 42.96 -25.20 4.57
N LYS A 438 42.55 -25.74 3.42
CA LYS A 438 43.24 -26.80 2.71
C LYS A 438 44.59 -26.33 2.19
N GLU A 439 44.68 -25.14 1.59
CA GLU A 439 45.94 -24.55 1.13
C GLU A 439 46.91 -24.32 2.31
N ALA A 440 46.44 -23.84 3.45
CA ALA A 440 47.22 -23.67 4.66
C ALA A 440 47.71 -25.00 5.22
N LEU A 441 46.89 -26.04 5.22
CA LEU A 441 47.25 -27.39 5.64
C LEU A 441 48.38 -27.96 4.76
N GLU A 442 48.26 -27.81 3.44
CA GLU A 442 49.27 -28.28 2.49
C GLU A 442 50.61 -27.53 2.66
N ALA A 443 50.55 -26.20 2.92
CA ALA A 443 51.75 -25.42 3.20
C ALA A 443 52.45 -25.87 4.50
N ASN A 444 51.65 -26.06 5.59
CA ASN A 444 52.20 -26.57 6.83
C ASN A 444 52.79 -27.97 6.75
N ARG A 445 52.17 -28.86 5.95
CA ARG A 445 52.73 -30.19 5.68
C ARG A 445 54.09 -30.12 4.97
N LYS A 446 54.23 -29.25 3.96
CA LYS A 446 55.46 -29.05 3.21
C LYS A 446 56.57 -28.48 4.07
N SER A 447 56.25 -27.65 5.09
CA SER A 447 57.26 -27.04 5.98
C SER A 447 57.88 -28.03 6.96
N ILE A 448 57.25 -29.16 7.24
CA ILE A 448 57.73 -30.15 8.23
C ILE A 448 58.93 -30.96 7.75
N GLU A 449 58.97 -31.39 6.49
CA GLU A 449 60.04 -32.22 5.98
C GLU A 449 61.44 -31.56 6.04
N PRO A 450 61.60 -30.26 5.68
CA PRO A 450 62.88 -29.59 5.87
C PRO A 450 63.30 -29.51 7.36
N LEU A 451 62.31 -29.29 8.24
CA LEU A 451 62.59 -29.18 9.69
C LEU A 451 63.00 -30.53 10.29
N LYS A 452 62.40 -31.62 9.88
CA LYS A 452 62.83 -32.97 10.28
C LYS A 452 64.27 -33.21 9.87
N LYS A 453 64.63 -32.89 8.59
CA LYS A 453 66.00 -33.00 8.10
C LYS A 453 66.97 -32.14 8.91
N ALA A 454 66.60 -30.89 9.25
CA ALA A 454 67.42 -30.03 10.06
C ALA A 454 67.67 -30.58 11.47
N VAL A 455 66.66 -31.19 12.10
CA VAL A 455 66.81 -31.89 13.40
C VAL A 455 67.77 -33.07 13.28
N GLU A 456 67.67 -33.91 12.20
CA GLU A 456 68.57 -35.04 11.97
C GLU A 456 70.03 -34.58 11.74
N GLU A 457 70.23 -33.53 10.94
CA GLU A 457 71.55 -32.93 10.71
C GLU A 457 72.13 -32.37 11.99
N ALA A 458 71.33 -31.62 12.78
CA ALA A 458 71.79 -31.09 14.08
C ALA A 458 72.14 -32.22 15.06
N LYS A 459 71.45 -33.34 15.08
CA LYS A 459 71.78 -34.54 15.86
C LYS A 459 73.11 -35.13 15.45
N LYS A 460 73.32 -35.28 14.15
CA LYS A 460 74.61 -35.81 13.60
C LYS A 460 75.79 -34.92 13.97
N ILE A 461 75.66 -33.62 13.86
CA ILE A 461 76.65 -32.63 14.25
C ILE A 461 76.96 -32.75 15.75
N LEU A 462 75.94 -32.85 16.61
CA LEU A 462 76.16 -33.03 18.06
C LEU A 462 76.91 -34.33 18.40
N GLU A 463 76.59 -35.47 17.72
CA GLU A 463 77.25 -36.73 17.89
C GLU A 463 78.69 -36.67 17.41
N GLN A 464 78.97 -36.08 16.25
CA GLN A 464 80.29 -35.83 15.73
C GLN A 464 81.13 -34.95 16.65
N SER A 465 80.55 -33.89 17.19
CA SER A 465 81.19 -33.01 18.15
C SER A 465 81.60 -33.73 19.46
N LYS A 466 80.77 -34.66 19.91
CA LYS A 466 81.11 -35.53 21.06
C LYS A 466 82.22 -36.49 20.81
N ALA A 467 82.37 -37.05 19.56
CA ALA A 467 83.34 -38.05 19.15
C ALA A 467 84.73 -37.46 18.74
N SER A 468 84.86 -36.17 18.52
CA SER A 468 86.10 -35.47 18.14
C SER A 468 87.14 -35.54 19.26
N SER A 469 88.32 -36.05 18.87
CA SER A 469 89.50 -36.26 19.80
C SER A 469 90.66 -35.27 19.58
N GLN A 470 90.49 -34.25 18.73
CA GLN A 470 91.56 -33.38 18.26
C GLN A 470 91.61 -31.96 18.90
N GLU A 471 90.72 -31.64 19.81
CA GLU A 471 90.65 -30.31 20.43
C GLU A 471 90.85 -30.34 21.92
N THR A 472 91.26 -29.15 22.53
CA THR A 472 91.34 -29.01 23.99
C THR A 472 89.96 -29.18 24.60
N GLU A 473 89.91 -29.72 25.83
CA GLU A 473 88.61 -30.02 26.50
C GLU A 473 87.64 -28.79 26.61
N GLU A 474 88.18 -27.59 26.74
CA GLU A 474 87.42 -26.33 26.81
C GLU A 474 86.80 -25.95 25.45
N GLN A 475 87.53 -26.14 24.34
CA GLN A 475 87.05 -25.91 22.99
C GLN A 475 85.99 -26.95 22.59
N LYS A 476 86.20 -28.19 22.98
CA LYS A 476 85.22 -29.28 22.74
C LYS A 476 83.90 -29.04 23.49
N ASN A 477 83.97 -28.62 24.75
CA ASN A 477 82.77 -28.31 25.53
C ASN A 477 82.00 -27.14 24.93
N LYS A 478 82.67 -26.14 24.39
CA LYS A 478 82.03 -24.97 23.74
C LYS A 478 81.30 -25.33 22.42
N VAL A 479 81.90 -26.24 21.59
CA VAL A 479 81.32 -26.74 20.38
C VAL A 479 80.10 -27.65 20.67
N ILE A 480 80.23 -28.52 21.68
CA ILE A 480 79.09 -29.35 22.14
C ILE A 480 77.93 -28.50 22.65
N GLU A 481 78.21 -27.44 23.42
CA GLU A 481 77.17 -26.53 23.91
C GLU A 481 76.47 -25.81 22.75
N GLN A 482 77.20 -25.32 21.75
CA GLN A 482 76.64 -24.69 20.56
C GLN A 482 75.81 -25.68 19.71
N ALA A 483 76.28 -26.89 19.50
CA ALA A 483 75.58 -27.94 18.78
C ALA A 483 74.29 -28.36 19.55
N ALA A 484 74.37 -28.46 20.87
CA ALA A 484 73.18 -28.75 21.70
C ALA A 484 72.11 -27.65 21.64
N LYS A 485 72.56 -26.34 21.64
CA LYS A 485 71.64 -25.20 21.46
C LYS A 485 71.01 -25.23 20.06
N SER A 486 71.76 -25.54 18.99
CA SER A 486 71.23 -25.64 17.64
C SER A 486 70.23 -26.77 17.51
N LEU A 487 70.52 -27.95 18.09
CA LEU A 487 69.61 -29.08 18.12
C LEU A 487 68.28 -28.70 18.83
N LYS A 488 68.38 -28.09 20.02
CA LYS A 488 67.21 -27.67 20.78
C LYS A 488 66.34 -26.66 20.00
N LEU A 489 66.97 -25.70 19.32
CA LEU A 489 66.26 -24.74 18.47
C LEU A 489 65.52 -25.44 17.33
N SER A 490 66.17 -26.40 16.65
CA SER A 490 65.55 -27.18 15.54
C SER A 490 64.40 -28.05 16.04
N GLU A 491 64.54 -28.66 17.22
CA GLU A 491 63.47 -29.44 17.87
C GLU A 491 62.30 -28.57 18.29
N ASP A 492 62.54 -27.38 18.84
CA ASP A 492 61.50 -26.42 19.20
C ASP A 492 60.75 -25.93 17.95
N MET A 493 61.47 -25.63 16.86
CA MET A 493 60.84 -25.26 15.56
C MET A 493 60.02 -26.40 14.98
N LEU A 494 60.50 -27.65 15.02
CA LEU A 494 59.73 -28.82 14.58
C LEU A 494 58.47 -29.05 15.43
N LYS A 495 58.57 -28.84 16.75
CA LYS A 495 57.45 -28.96 17.69
C LYS A 495 56.38 -27.91 17.38
N GLU A 496 56.78 -26.66 17.16
CA GLU A 496 55.89 -25.57 16.77
C GLU A 496 55.22 -25.87 15.43
N ALA A 497 55.96 -26.30 14.43
CA ALA A 497 55.42 -26.68 13.11
C ALA A 497 54.39 -27.83 13.19
N ASN A 498 54.67 -28.85 14.01
CA ASN A 498 53.72 -29.94 14.26
C ASN A 498 52.46 -29.48 14.98
N SER A 499 52.55 -28.50 15.89
CA SER A 499 51.40 -27.88 16.54
C SER A 499 50.54 -27.13 15.52
N LYS A 500 51.16 -26.33 14.65
CA LYS A 500 50.48 -25.62 13.54
C LYS A 500 49.83 -26.57 12.56
N LEU A 501 50.49 -27.69 12.27
CA LEU A 501 49.91 -28.73 11.40
C LEU A 501 48.64 -29.33 12.02
N LYS A 502 48.70 -29.71 13.29
CA LYS A 502 47.54 -30.26 14.01
C LYS A 502 46.37 -29.29 14.07
N GLU A 503 46.65 -28.01 14.27
CA GLU A 503 45.64 -26.95 14.24
C GLU A 503 45.02 -26.80 12.84
N SER A 504 45.87 -26.80 11.78
CA SER A 504 45.38 -26.73 10.40
C SER A 504 44.58 -27.95 9.99
N GLU A 505 44.91 -29.14 10.48
CA GLU A 505 44.11 -30.37 10.28
C GLU A 505 42.73 -30.26 10.93
N ALA A 506 42.67 -29.75 12.14
CA ALA A 506 41.39 -29.50 12.85
C ALA A 506 40.52 -28.48 12.12
N LEU A 507 41.11 -27.35 11.65
CA LEU A 507 40.40 -26.31 10.89
C LEU A 507 39.92 -26.84 9.54
N ASN A 508 40.73 -27.61 8.82
CA ASN A 508 40.34 -28.22 7.54
C ASN A 508 39.18 -29.20 7.73
N ASN A 509 39.22 -30.06 8.74
CA ASN A 509 38.15 -31.01 9.04
C ASN A 509 36.85 -30.29 9.39
N LYS A 510 36.92 -29.25 10.23
CA LYS A 510 35.80 -28.42 10.58
C LYS A 510 35.19 -27.73 9.35
N SER A 511 36.02 -27.11 8.51
CA SER A 511 35.52 -26.43 7.32
C SER A 511 34.89 -27.40 6.31
N ALA A 512 35.42 -28.65 6.18
CA ALA A 512 34.79 -29.67 5.36
C ALA A 512 33.41 -30.09 5.89
N GLU A 513 33.23 -30.17 7.20
CA GLU A 513 31.93 -30.41 7.83
C GLU A 513 30.96 -29.25 7.60
N ASP A 514 31.45 -28.03 7.69
CA ASP A 514 30.64 -26.81 7.45
C ASP A 514 30.17 -26.73 5.98
N VAL A 515 31.04 -27.08 5.01
CA VAL A 515 30.66 -27.22 3.60
C VAL A 515 29.57 -28.26 3.43
N LYS A 516 29.70 -29.43 4.07
CA LYS A 516 28.67 -30.48 4.02
C LYS A 516 27.33 -29.99 4.55
N LYS A 517 27.32 -29.32 5.69
CA LYS A 517 26.08 -28.74 6.30
C LYS A 517 25.46 -27.67 5.40
N ALA A 518 26.29 -26.77 4.84
CA ALA A 518 25.83 -25.72 3.92
C ALA A 518 25.28 -26.32 2.61
N SER A 519 25.94 -27.36 2.06
CA SER A 519 25.48 -28.07 0.87
C SER A 519 24.12 -28.76 1.08
N GLU A 520 23.91 -29.41 2.22
CA GLU A 520 22.62 -30.01 2.57
C GLU A 520 21.48 -28.94 2.65
N ARG A 521 21.78 -27.78 3.23
CA ARG A 521 20.83 -26.66 3.29
C ARG A 521 20.50 -26.08 1.92
N SER A 522 21.49 -26.03 1.01
CA SER A 522 21.36 -25.42 -0.31
C SER A 522 20.93 -26.42 -1.39
N LYS A 523 20.50 -27.62 -1.04
CA LYS A 523 19.95 -28.58 -2.03
C LYS A 523 18.80 -27.93 -2.81
N PRO A 524 18.79 -28.01 -4.15
CA PRO A 524 17.74 -27.42 -4.97
C PRO A 524 16.40 -28.04 -4.65
N LYS A 525 15.38 -27.18 -4.48
CA LYS A 525 13.97 -27.59 -4.30
C LYS A 525 13.11 -26.85 -5.31
N ASP A 526 12.16 -27.53 -5.88
CA ASP A 526 11.15 -26.90 -6.72
C ASP A 526 10.17 -26.14 -5.86
N ILE A 527 10.07 -24.83 -6.11
CA ILE A 527 9.14 -23.94 -5.40
C ILE A 527 8.24 -23.19 -6.38
N GLN A 528 7.01 -22.94 -5.98
CA GLN A 528 6.17 -21.92 -6.58
C GLN A 528 6.68 -20.56 -6.10
N PHE A 529 7.08 -19.70 -7.03
CA PHE A 529 7.58 -18.37 -6.69
C PHE A 529 6.76 -17.28 -7.33
N VAL A 530 6.56 -16.21 -6.57
CA VAL A 530 5.88 -15.00 -7.01
C VAL A 530 6.84 -13.82 -6.91
N SER A 531 6.99 -13.11 -8.01
CA SER A 531 7.79 -11.90 -8.11
C SER A 531 6.91 -10.72 -8.49
N TYR A 532 7.37 -9.53 -8.15
CA TYR A 532 6.72 -8.28 -8.54
C TYR A 532 7.74 -7.35 -9.19
N SER A 533 7.32 -6.62 -10.22
CA SER A 533 8.13 -5.56 -10.82
C SER A 533 8.22 -4.35 -9.89
N LYS A 534 9.17 -3.47 -10.15
CA LYS A 534 9.02 -2.08 -9.70
C LYS A 534 7.69 -1.52 -10.20
N PRO A 535 7.08 -0.57 -9.47
CA PRO A 535 5.85 0.06 -9.92
C PRO A 535 6.00 0.70 -11.29
N VAL A 536 5.06 0.40 -12.18
CA VAL A 536 4.96 0.95 -13.52
C VAL A 536 4.04 2.15 -13.47
N LYS A 537 4.52 3.31 -13.94
CA LYS A 537 3.70 4.52 -14.07
C LYS A 537 3.11 4.61 -15.47
N VAL A 538 1.85 4.96 -15.55
CA VAL A 538 1.13 5.19 -16.79
C VAL A 538 0.31 6.48 -16.72
N LYS A 539 0.37 7.29 -17.76
CA LYS A 539 -0.52 8.42 -17.99
C LYS A 539 -1.62 7.96 -18.95
N ILE A 540 -2.85 7.99 -18.50
CA ILE A 540 -4.02 7.70 -19.33
C ILE A 540 -4.65 9.04 -19.74
N ASN A 541 -4.70 9.31 -21.03
CA ASN A 541 -5.40 10.46 -21.59
C ASN A 541 -6.89 10.14 -21.73
N SER A 542 -7.74 11.16 -21.62
CA SER A 542 -9.20 11.05 -21.80
C SER A 542 -9.58 10.54 -23.20
N THR A 543 -8.80 10.96 -24.20
CA THR A 543 -9.02 10.61 -25.60
C THR A 543 -7.70 10.26 -26.32
N PRO A 544 -7.74 9.51 -27.42
CA PRO A 544 -6.59 9.18 -28.26
C PRO A 544 -6.28 10.27 -29.29
N ILE A 545 -6.61 11.51 -29.02
CA ILE A 545 -6.33 12.64 -29.91
C ILE A 545 -5.71 13.79 -29.13
N LYS A 546 -5.05 14.67 -29.83
CA LYS A 546 -4.65 15.98 -29.35
C LYS A 546 -5.19 17.02 -30.33
N VAL A 547 -6.00 17.96 -29.83
CA VAL A 547 -6.58 19.04 -30.62
C VAL A 547 -6.02 20.36 -30.17
N GLU A 548 -5.51 21.12 -31.10
CA GLU A 548 -4.94 22.44 -30.85
C GLU A 548 -5.74 23.48 -31.64
N PHE A 549 -6.23 24.51 -30.95
CA PHE A 549 -6.77 25.70 -31.59
C PHE A 549 -5.62 26.51 -32.19
N SER A 550 -5.73 26.83 -33.49
CA SER A 550 -4.70 27.57 -34.22
C SER A 550 -5.08 29.04 -34.38
N SER A 551 -6.27 29.32 -34.90
CA SER A 551 -6.74 30.69 -35.14
C SER A 551 -8.25 30.71 -35.42
N ALA A 552 -8.83 31.91 -35.35
CA ALA A 552 -10.14 32.23 -35.92
C ALA A 552 -9.94 33.46 -36.84
N ASP A 553 -10.50 33.41 -38.06
CA ASP A 553 -10.46 34.49 -39.01
C ASP A 553 -11.79 35.26 -39.08
N ASN A 554 -11.83 36.42 -39.73
CA ASN A 554 -13.03 37.21 -39.93
C ASN A 554 -13.87 37.43 -38.67
N THR A 555 -13.24 37.99 -37.65
CA THR A 555 -13.87 38.16 -36.31
C THR A 555 -14.62 39.53 -36.18
N GLU A 556 -15.01 40.12 -37.29
CA GLU A 556 -15.82 41.35 -37.31
C GLU A 556 -17.31 41.02 -37.09
N LYS A 557 -18.04 41.91 -36.43
CA LYS A 557 -19.51 41.82 -36.28
C LYS A 557 -20.20 41.73 -37.65
N GLY A 558 -21.23 40.89 -37.74
CA GLY A 558 -21.96 40.66 -38.98
C GLY A 558 -21.20 39.78 -40.02
N SER A 559 -20.05 39.21 -39.64
CA SER A 559 -19.23 38.41 -40.54
C SER A 559 -19.36 36.91 -40.31
N LYS A 560 -18.89 36.16 -41.33
CA LYS A 560 -18.67 34.71 -41.23
C LYS A 560 -17.19 34.42 -41.29
N GLY A 561 -16.72 33.56 -40.38
CA GLY A 561 -15.34 33.19 -40.29
C GLY A 561 -15.16 31.66 -40.10
N MET A 562 -13.90 31.26 -39.98
CA MET A 562 -13.47 29.90 -39.78
C MET A 562 -12.61 29.76 -38.52
N ILE A 563 -12.96 28.83 -37.65
CA ILE A 563 -12.08 28.38 -36.57
C ILE A 563 -11.19 27.30 -37.12
N GLN A 564 -9.89 27.47 -37.02
CA GLN A 564 -8.90 26.52 -37.52
C GLN A 564 -8.35 25.70 -36.34
N LEU A 565 -8.51 24.36 -36.43
CA LEU A 565 -7.98 23.41 -35.47
C LEU A 565 -7.03 22.43 -36.13
N LYS A 566 -6.01 22.00 -35.37
CA LYS A 566 -5.13 20.91 -35.75
C LYS A 566 -5.44 19.69 -34.89
N VAL A 567 -5.72 18.55 -35.56
CA VAL A 567 -6.06 17.28 -34.94
C VAL A 567 -4.94 16.28 -35.14
N GLN A 568 -4.30 15.86 -34.06
CA GLN A 568 -3.32 14.78 -34.07
C GLN A 568 -3.97 13.52 -33.49
N ARG A 569 -3.96 12.43 -34.26
CA ARG A 569 -4.44 11.12 -33.83
C ARG A 569 -3.33 10.31 -33.23
N LEU A 570 -3.58 9.69 -32.09
CA LEU A 570 -2.62 8.97 -31.25
C LEU A 570 -3.12 7.55 -30.96
N PHE A 571 -2.25 6.71 -30.44
CA PHE A 571 -2.56 5.39 -29.90
C PHE A 571 -3.35 4.47 -30.86
N GLY A 572 -3.14 4.63 -32.17
CA GLY A 572 -3.81 3.82 -33.21
C GLY A 572 -5.24 4.26 -33.54
N PHE A 573 -5.70 5.40 -33.02
CA PHE A 573 -6.96 5.99 -33.47
C PHE A 573 -6.82 6.56 -34.88
N ALA A 574 -7.76 6.20 -35.79
CA ALA A 574 -7.73 6.63 -37.18
C ALA A 574 -9.08 7.13 -37.71
N ASP A 575 -10.12 7.15 -36.87
CA ASP A 575 -11.48 7.51 -37.32
C ASP A 575 -11.74 9.03 -37.29
N ALA A 576 -12.95 9.41 -37.71
CA ALA A 576 -13.41 10.78 -37.74
C ALA A 576 -13.61 11.36 -36.32
N VAL A 577 -13.49 12.68 -36.23
CA VAL A 577 -13.67 13.47 -35.01
C VAL A 577 -14.78 14.48 -35.21
N SER A 578 -15.80 14.47 -34.34
CA SER A 578 -16.92 15.40 -34.42
C SER A 578 -16.74 16.55 -33.42
N PHE A 579 -16.99 17.76 -33.89
CA PHE A 579 -16.92 18.98 -33.10
C PHE A 579 -18.28 19.65 -33.00
N SER A 580 -18.69 20.03 -31.78
CA SER A 580 -19.92 20.78 -31.49
C SER A 580 -19.62 21.86 -30.45
N PRO A 581 -20.20 23.08 -30.55
CA PRO A 581 -19.94 24.14 -29.59
C PRO A 581 -20.61 23.86 -28.24
N ILE A 582 -19.94 24.30 -27.16
CA ILE A 582 -20.47 24.40 -25.81
C ILE A 582 -20.32 25.85 -25.36
N PHE A 583 -21.39 26.60 -25.42
CA PHE A 583 -21.38 27.99 -25.04
C PHE A 583 -21.60 28.17 -23.51
N PRO A 584 -20.87 29.11 -22.87
CA PRO A 584 -21.17 29.51 -21.51
C PRO A 584 -22.49 30.26 -21.44
N GLU A 585 -23.13 30.22 -20.28
CA GLU A 585 -24.37 30.94 -20.02
C GLU A 585 -24.15 32.45 -20.25
N GLY A 586 -25.00 33.07 -21.08
CA GLY A 586 -24.95 34.50 -21.39
C GLY A 586 -24.16 34.86 -22.67
N LEU A 587 -23.43 33.97 -23.33
CA LEU A 587 -22.83 34.26 -24.63
C LEU A 587 -23.91 34.28 -25.72
N LYS A 588 -24.07 35.44 -26.39
CA LYS A 588 -25.05 35.67 -27.46
C LYS A 588 -24.40 36.20 -28.73
N GLY A 589 -25.04 35.99 -29.86
CA GLY A 589 -24.59 36.49 -31.13
C GLY A 589 -23.45 35.73 -31.78
N ILE A 590 -23.10 34.55 -31.29
CA ILE A 590 -22.10 33.65 -31.91
C ILE A 590 -22.81 32.34 -32.27
N LYS A 591 -22.69 31.95 -33.55
CA LYS A 591 -23.18 30.66 -34.04
C LYS A 591 -22.00 29.86 -34.58
N VAL A 592 -21.83 28.64 -34.18
CA VAL A 592 -20.79 27.73 -34.67
C VAL A 592 -21.44 26.48 -35.22
N THR A 593 -21.02 26.06 -36.39
CA THR A 593 -21.59 24.91 -37.09
C THR A 593 -20.92 23.60 -36.64
N ASP A 594 -21.72 22.60 -36.32
CA ASP A 594 -21.22 21.25 -36.05
C ASP A 594 -20.41 20.74 -37.25
N THR A 595 -19.21 20.30 -37.01
CA THR A 595 -18.26 19.94 -38.08
C THR A 595 -17.58 18.61 -37.76
N VAL A 596 -17.25 17.86 -38.80
CA VAL A 596 -16.56 16.57 -38.69
C VAL A 596 -15.21 16.65 -39.41
N CYS A 597 -14.15 16.40 -38.67
CA CYS A 597 -12.82 16.15 -39.21
C CYS A 597 -12.75 14.70 -39.69
N ALA A 598 -12.68 14.48 -40.99
CA ALA A 598 -12.62 13.15 -41.58
C ALA A 598 -11.35 12.39 -41.16
N LYS A 599 -11.37 11.07 -41.29
CA LYS A 599 -10.27 10.18 -40.83
C LYS A 599 -8.91 10.52 -41.39
N ASP A 600 -8.84 11.00 -42.61
CA ASP A 600 -7.58 11.31 -43.34
C ASP A 600 -7.17 12.77 -43.20
N GLN A 601 -7.91 13.60 -42.47
CA GLN A 601 -7.64 15.02 -42.26
C GLN A 601 -7.01 15.25 -40.89
N SER A 602 -6.00 16.11 -40.87
CA SER A 602 -5.34 16.61 -39.67
C SER A 602 -5.62 18.07 -39.34
N ASN A 603 -6.20 18.81 -40.29
CA ASN A 603 -6.68 20.17 -40.07
C ASN A 603 -8.19 20.19 -40.33
N VAL A 604 -8.91 20.97 -39.55
CA VAL A 604 -10.35 21.15 -39.70
C VAL A 604 -10.68 22.63 -39.55
N GLU A 605 -11.54 23.10 -40.45
CA GLU A 605 -12.08 24.44 -40.44
C GLU A 605 -13.55 24.36 -40.00
N ILE A 606 -13.87 25.02 -38.88
CA ILE A 606 -15.24 25.01 -38.30
C ILE A 606 -15.86 26.36 -38.61
N PRO A 607 -16.92 26.42 -39.45
CA PRO A 607 -17.61 27.66 -39.76
C PRO A 607 -18.28 28.28 -38.55
N PHE A 608 -18.14 29.57 -38.39
CA PHE A 608 -18.88 30.34 -37.40
C PHE A 608 -19.43 31.63 -37.98
N GLU A 609 -20.44 32.20 -37.35
CA GLU A 609 -21.09 33.44 -37.71
C GLU A 609 -21.17 34.34 -36.46
N ILE A 610 -20.78 35.60 -36.63
CA ILE A 610 -20.90 36.64 -35.62
C ILE A 610 -22.09 37.53 -36.04
N GLU A 611 -23.14 37.49 -35.28
CA GLU A 611 -24.33 38.31 -35.53
C GLU A 611 -24.06 39.77 -35.12
N ASP A 612 -24.78 40.73 -35.73
CA ASP A 612 -24.66 42.16 -35.45
C ASP A 612 -24.87 42.52 -33.96
N GLN A 613 -25.65 41.71 -33.25
CA GLN A 613 -25.93 41.88 -31.83
C GLN A 613 -24.83 41.32 -30.91
N ALA A 614 -23.81 40.70 -31.44
CA ALA A 614 -22.68 40.19 -30.65
C ALA A 614 -21.98 41.33 -29.91
N LEU A 615 -21.49 41.05 -28.71
CA LEU A 615 -20.68 42.01 -27.95
C LEU A 615 -19.25 42.03 -28.49
N VAL A 616 -18.71 43.23 -28.64
CA VAL A 616 -17.28 43.43 -28.96
C VAL A 616 -16.43 43.04 -27.76
N GLY A 617 -15.31 42.35 -28.00
CA GLY A 617 -14.38 41.91 -26.97
C GLY A 617 -14.08 40.42 -27.03
N SER A 618 -13.48 39.92 -25.96
CA SER A 618 -13.02 38.54 -25.90
C SER A 618 -14.18 37.54 -25.81
N VAL A 619 -14.22 36.60 -26.73
CA VAL A 619 -15.17 35.47 -26.78
C VAL A 619 -14.43 34.19 -26.40
N ASN A 620 -14.95 33.51 -25.39
CA ASN A 620 -14.38 32.25 -24.89
C ASN A 620 -15.51 31.20 -24.81
N PHE A 621 -15.30 30.04 -25.41
CA PHE A 621 -16.21 28.91 -25.30
C PHE A 621 -15.43 27.61 -25.56
N ASP A 622 -16.07 26.47 -25.25
CA ASP A 622 -15.47 25.15 -25.52
C ASP A 622 -16.08 24.53 -26.78
N LEU A 623 -15.28 23.80 -27.52
CA LEU A 623 -15.75 22.82 -28.50
C LEU A 623 -15.76 21.43 -27.87
N SER A 624 -16.91 20.76 -27.86
CA SER A 624 -17.02 19.35 -27.54
C SER A 624 -16.46 18.53 -28.69
N CYS A 625 -15.35 17.86 -28.45
CA CYS A 625 -14.72 16.96 -29.39
C CYS A 625 -15.14 15.53 -29.07
N LYS A 626 -15.94 14.88 -29.93
CA LYS A 626 -16.48 13.52 -29.72
C LYS A 626 -15.89 12.53 -30.71
N ILE A 627 -15.52 11.36 -30.19
CA ILE A 627 -14.97 10.26 -30.98
C ILE A 627 -15.56 8.92 -30.53
N LYS A 628 -15.49 7.94 -31.41
CA LYS A 628 -15.77 6.54 -31.08
C LYS A 628 -14.52 5.71 -31.32
N PHE A 629 -13.98 5.09 -30.26
CA PHE A 629 -12.76 4.32 -30.35
C PHE A 629 -12.91 2.95 -29.67
N ASN A 630 -12.68 1.88 -30.45
CA ASN A 630 -12.82 0.49 -29.99
C ASN A 630 -14.13 0.21 -29.23
N GLY A 631 -15.23 0.80 -29.71
CA GLY A 631 -16.58 0.60 -29.16
C GLY A 631 -16.91 1.49 -27.94
N ILE A 632 -16.01 2.40 -27.55
CA ILE A 632 -16.25 3.38 -26.48
C ILE A 632 -16.46 4.77 -27.11
N GLU A 633 -17.46 5.49 -26.63
CA GLU A 633 -17.62 6.93 -26.91
C GLU A 633 -16.80 7.73 -25.91
N LEU A 634 -15.94 8.60 -26.42
CA LEU A 634 -15.06 9.46 -25.66
C LEU A 634 -15.29 10.91 -26.08
N ALA A 635 -15.13 11.83 -25.17
CA ALA A 635 -15.24 13.25 -25.44
C ALA A 635 -14.22 14.05 -24.63
N GLU A 636 -13.73 15.13 -25.22
CA GLU A 636 -12.94 16.13 -24.50
C GLU A 636 -13.40 17.53 -24.91
N LYS A 637 -12.99 18.53 -24.14
CA LYS A 637 -13.27 19.93 -24.40
C LYS A 637 -12.03 20.62 -24.93
N VAL A 638 -12.19 21.36 -26.03
CA VAL A 638 -11.14 22.17 -26.63
C VAL A 638 -11.52 23.62 -26.45
N PRO A 639 -10.76 24.40 -25.68
CA PRO A 639 -11.05 25.82 -25.47
C PRO A 639 -10.76 26.60 -26.75
N VAL A 640 -11.67 27.49 -27.12
CA VAL A 640 -11.56 28.43 -28.23
C VAL A 640 -11.67 29.84 -27.66
N SER A 641 -10.74 30.70 -28.07
CA SER A 641 -10.71 32.10 -27.66
C SER A 641 -10.31 33.00 -28.84
N PHE A 642 -11.13 34.01 -29.10
CA PHE A 642 -10.81 35.05 -30.08
C PHE A 642 -11.48 36.37 -29.68
N GLU A 643 -11.11 37.47 -30.36
CA GLU A 643 -11.69 38.79 -30.15
C GLU A 643 -12.66 39.16 -31.25
N VAL A 644 -13.87 39.59 -30.89
CA VAL A 644 -14.84 40.18 -31.79
C VAL A 644 -14.57 41.68 -31.87
N ILE A 645 -14.41 42.16 -33.10
CA ILE A 645 -14.16 43.57 -33.40
C ILE A 645 -15.33 44.20 -34.16
N GLU A 646 -15.46 45.53 -34.06
CA GLU A 646 -16.47 46.26 -34.83
C GLU A 646 -16.19 46.16 -36.33
N ASN A 647 -17.26 46.20 -37.14
CA ASN A 647 -17.17 46.17 -38.59
C ASN A 647 -16.58 47.50 -39.09
N LYS A 648 -15.48 47.43 -39.88
CA LYS A 648 -14.78 48.57 -40.38
C LYS A 648 -15.64 49.44 -41.31
N GLN A 649 -16.65 48.91 -41.99
CA GLN A 649 -17.57 49.66 -42.83
C GLN A 649 -18.51 50.56 -42.01
N VAL A 650 -18.99 50.07 -40.87
CA VAL A 650 -19.86 50.87 -39.95
C VAL A 650 -19.06 51.98 -39.25
N GLN A 651 -17.78 51.78 -38.98
CA GLN A 651 -16.91 52.84 -38.46
C GLN A 651 -16.66 53.94 -39.51
N ALA A 652 -16.52 53.60 -40.80
CA ALA A 652 -16.34 54.57 -41.85
C ALA A 652 -17.61 55.37 -42.13
N GLU A 653 -18.81 54.78 -42.02
CA GLU A 653 -20.09 55.50 -42.15
C GLU A 653 -20.39 56.39 -40.95
N ASN A 654 -20.07 55.98 -39.72
CA ASN A 654 -20.21 56.80 -38.52
C ASN A 654 -19.21 57.98 -38.49
N ASN A 655 -17.99 57.80 -39.00
CA ASN A 655 -17.01 58.90 -39.13
C ASN A 655 -17.43 59.87 -40.24
N ASN A 656 -18.04 59.41 -41.35
CA ASN A 656 -18.55 60.28 -42.42
C ASN A 656 -19.84 61.04 -42.01
N GLN A 657 -20.62 60.57 -41.01
CA GLN A 657 -21.75 61.33 -40.45
C GLN A 657 -21.33 62.39 -39.45
N ILE A 658 -20.20 62.22 -38.77
CA ILE A 658 -19.67 63.22 -37.80
C ILE A 658 -19.03 64.39 -38.54
N ASP A 659 -18.53 64.22 -39.76
CA ASP A 659 -17.92 65.29 -40.61
C ASP A 659 -19.00 66.09 -41.40
N GLN A 660 -20.29 65.78 -41.31
CA GLN A 660 -21.35 66.52 -42.02
C GLN A 660 -22.21 67.42 -41.11
N GLU A 661 -21.95 67.51 -39.84
CA GLU A 661 -22.58 68.51 -38.94
C GLU A 661 -21.56 69.61 -38.58
N ASP A 662 -21.36 70.58 -39.49
CA ASP A 662 -20.93 71.95 -39.21
C ASP A 662 -21.35 72.84 -40.37
N PRO A 663 -21.42 74.17 -40.20
CA PRO A 663 -21.97 74.96 -39.13
C PRO A 663 -22.96 75.99 -39.69
N GLN A 664 -23.92 76.32 -38.92
CA GLN A 664 -24.46 77.73 -38.96
C GLN A 664 -25.32 77.97 -37.74
N ASN A 665 -24.80 78.65 -36.74
CA ASN A 665 -25.18 79.91 -36.08
C ASN A 665 -24.61 79.97 -34.67
#